data_e2e877f1b4fe390f996edb220859ebd0
#
_entry.id   e2e877f1b4fe390f996edb220859ebd0
#
_cell.length_a   1.000
_cell.length_b   1.000
_cell.length_c   1.000
_cell.angle_alpha   90.00
_cell.angle_beta   90.00
_cell.angle_gamma   90.00
#
_symmetry.space_group_name_H-M   'P 1'
#
loop_
_entity.id
_entity.type
_entity.pdbx_description
1 polymer ?
#
loop_
_entity_poly.entity_id
_entity_poly.type
_entity_poly.pdbx_seq_one_letter_code
_entity_poly.pdbx_strand_id
1 'polypeptide(L)'
;MRLKIFFIVCLSFLSLVCSASDVVWYNGKSPVNYSVCEQHDKVVDVALDLFSSDMQAVTGRYANKKSNSVIEIYQLDRLSNKEFGQLSKYSIPINKFITQPDAFYLANTGRKVVVVGSNGRGTAYGILELSRLAGVSPWIWWGDVRPTSKEYLIMKDGYKSLQIPSVRYRGLSIGGEDWTLRPWSKTLDHRLPAGAIGPRTYKKLFELMLRLRANLLWPADDLGTTPFNRVKGNLEVADSCAIIVGSKDPLLRDDKVEWGSRNGEYNNADNHRWLQHYWEEGLKTAGTGEKMFTVGLGNFAILGARNEHDKRQLLQKTVHEQLKLIKKTEDKLNKKNKNAPADYPTLIIANDEVRSLLGNGLQLPDATTVLWPDDGYGYLLPAQGHLSANRKGAEGVLVHLSYQGTPHDCLWLSTPQPGLLVSQLDAALARKANRVWIAEIHEPKVAAYALSLFFDKAWNTSSVTSDHLERHLTSWLSAQFGQTLGQRLLPVMREYYRLTAIRKPEFMGWNQLTSDKDNPKVNDTEFSTDDFGNELERYLSDFRALKNRVDELSQEVPAPLHAAFFAAVAFPVKAAEAMARKQLCAQESREISRPGTFHHDEEALEAAAASLDAYDDLCSLSRQYDALGGGKWAGLMNMSPRNLSVFASPSLPDNLSQKERRQYGVGMELNSQLDAENATAATAAQYDHFSGMITTVPLLGHSQRAVRMAAGSSVDYNFHLSGSGDALLYLAFVPVRPQSNGSMRVSVCFDGGKPIDIDLACPQGTDEWKKAVLRGQLLKKIPLAVDGYRSNHTLRLTAIDDGVMFDQWMIDFVDDRTFYMIPTK
;
A
#
# COMPACT_ATOMS: atom_id res chain seq x y z
N MET A 1 -73.69 -18.31 -2.18
CA MET A 1 -73.02 -17.67 -3.36
C MET A 1 -71.51 -17.56 -3.01
N ARG A 2 -70.73 -18.51 -3.45
CA ARG A 2 -69.29 -18.57 -3.14
C ARG A 2 -68.49 -17.90 -4.26
N LEU A 3 -67.81 -16.84 -3.97
CA LEU A 3 -66.91 -16.17 -4.89
C LEU A 3 -65.53 -16.86 -4.78
N LYS A 4 -65.07 -17.53 -5.80
CA LYS A 4 -63.69 -18.07 -5.94
C LYS A 4 -62.81 -16.93 -6.43
N ILE A 5 -61.85 -16.52 -5.59
CA ILE A 5 -60.73 -15.62 -6.02
C ILE A 5 -59.66 -16.50 -6.61
N PHE A 6 -59.41 -16.30 -7.89
CA PHE A 6 -58.28 -16.88 -8.63
C PHE A 6 -57.02 -16.04 -8.35
N PHE A 7 -56.05 -16.59 -7.60
CA PHE A 7 -54.71 -16.02 -7.49
C PHE A 7 -53.94 -16.37 -8.77
N ILE A 8 -53.75 -15.44 -9.68
CA ILE A 8 -52.79 -15.56 -10.78
C ILE A 8 -51.41 -15.24 -10.19
N VAL A 9 -50.61 -16.27 -9.95
CA VAL A 9 -49.16 -16.14 -9.71
C VAL A 9 -48.52 -15.82 -11.05
N CYS A 10 -48.22 -14.57 -11.29
CA CYS A 10 -47.31 -14.18 -12.37
C CYS A 10 -45.91 -14.63 -12.01
N LEU A 11 -45.50 -15.83 -12.43
CA LEU A 11 -44.09 -16.19 -12.59
C LEU A 11 -43.52 -15.28 -13.66
N SER A 12 -42.88 -14.20 -13.24
CA SER A 12 -41.99 -13.43 -14.10
C SER A 12 -40.76 -14.29 -14.42
N PHE A 13 -40.82 -15.08 -15.46
CA PHE A 13 -39.67 -15.55 -16.19
C PHE A 13 -38.94 -14.28 -16.68
N LEU A 14 -37.89 -13.86 -15.96
CA LEU A 14 -36.86 -13.04 -16.57
C LEU A 14 -36.23 -13.88 -17.68
N SER A 15 -36.84 -13.86 -18.87
CA SER A 15 -36.13 -14.29 -20.06
C SER A 15 -34.95 -13.35 -20.24
N LEU A 16 -33.75 -13.86 -19.92
CA LEU A 16 -32.52 -13.23 -20.38
C LEU A 16 -32.62 -13.12 -21.91
N VAL A 17 -32.96 -11.93 -22.37
CA VAL A 17 -32.91 -11.61 -23.80
C VAL A 17 -31.44 -11.51 -24.15
N CYS A 18 -30.83 -12.65 -24.47
CA CYS A 18 -29.52 -12.71 -25.06
C CYS A 18 -29.65 -12.10 -26.47
N SER A 19 -28.99 -10.98 -26.74
CA SER A 19 -28.88 -10.43 -28.07
C SER A 19 -28.28 -11.50 -29.01
N ALA A 20 -28.62 -11.51 -30.29
CA ALA A 20 -28.13 -12.50 -31.25
C ALA A 20 -26.59 -12.56 -31.38
N SER A 21 -25.88 -11.58 -30.83
CA SER A 21 -24.41 -11.45 -30.84
C SER A 21 -23.75 -11.63 -29.47
N ASP A 22 -24.51 -11.83 -28.38
CA ASP A 22 -23.95 -12.19 -27.07
C ASP A 22 -23.33 -13.58 -27.14
N VAL A 23 -22.13 -13.75 -26.55
CA VAL A 23 -21.45 -15.05 -26.45
C VAL A 23 -21.65 -15.65 -25.09
N VAL A 24 -22.39 -16.74 -25.00
CA VAL A 24 -22.56 -17.56 -23.82
C VAL A 24 -21.38 -18.54 -23.77
N TRP A 25 -20.42 -18.33 -22.83
CA TRP A 25 -19.26 -19.19 -22.69
C TRP A 25 -19.39 -20.21 -21.53
N TYR A 26 -20.48 -20.07 -20.74
CA TYR A 26 -20.95 -21.10 -19.79
C TYR A 26 -22.48 -21.04 -19.72
N ASN A 27 -23.15 -22.20 -19.76
CA ASN A 27 -24.61 -22.32 -19.84
C ASN A 27 -25.23 -23.26 -18.77
N GLY A 28 -24.48 -23.55 -17.71
CA GLY A 28 -24.93 -24.44 -16.62
C GLY A 28 -24.84 -25.94 -16.95
N LYS A 29 -24.71 -26.34 -18.21
CA LYS A 29 -24.80 -27.75 -18.63
C LYS A 29 -23.44 -28.41 -18.86
N SER A 30 -22.50 -27.69 -19.46
CA SER A 30 -21.20 -28.23 -19.86
C SER A 30 -20.08 -27.41 -19.24
N PRO A 31 -18.89 -28.00 -18.96
CA PRO A 31 -17.73 -27.24 -18.53
C PRO A 31 -17.39 -26.11 -19.50
N VAL A 32 -16.77 -25.05 -18.98
CA VAL A 32 -16.15 -24.02 -19.82
C VAL A 32 -15.07 -24.70 -20.67
N ASN A 33 -15.11 -24.47 -22.00
CA ASN A 33 -14.11 -25.02 -22.90
C ASN A 33 -13.28 -23.89 -23.53
N TYR A 34 -11.96 -24.12 -23.65
CA TYR A 34 -11.03 -23.20 -24.30
C TYR A 34 -10.09 -23.94 -25.24
N SER A 35 -9.59 -23.22 -26.23
CA SER A 35 -8.44 -23.63 -27.05
C SER A 35 -7.32 -22.61 -26.89
N VAL A 36 -6.10 -23.08 -26.98
CA VAL A 36 -4.88 -22.24 -26.89
C VAL A 36 -3.96 -22.60 -28.04
N CYS A 37 -3.17 -21.64 -28.54
CA CYS A 37 -2.18 -21.85 -29.60
C CYS A 37 -1.21 -23.00 -29.27
N GLU A 38 -0.69 -23.65 -30.29
CA GLU A 38 0.15 -24.85 -30.13
C GLU A 38 1.44 -24.57 -29.35
N GLN A 39 2.08 -23.44 -29.65
CA GLN A 39 3.26 -22.98 -28.93
C GLN A 39 2.92 -21.79 -28.05
N HIS A 40 3.27 -21.86 -26.79
CA HIS A 40 3.11 -20.79 -25.79
C HIS A 40 4.12 -20.96 -24.65
N ASP A 41 4.31 -19.91 -23.89
CA ASP A 41 5.20 -19.91 -22.74
C ASP A 41 4.56 -20.59 -21.53
N LYS A 42 5.35 -21.16 -20.62
CA LYS A 42 4.88 -21.90 -19.43
C LYS A 42 3.91 -21.10 -18.54
N VAL A 43 4.05 -19.78 -18.49
CA VAL A 43 3.15 -18.92 -17.70
C VAL A 43 1.71 -18.98 -18.20
N VAL A 44 1.49 -19.30 -19.47
CA VAL A 44 0.17 -19.52 -20.04
C VAL A 44 -0.47 -20.78 -19.46
N ASP A 45 0.31 -21.87 -19.32
CA ASP A 45 -0.18 -23.08 -18.67
C ASP A 45 -0.55 -22.81 -17.19
N VAL A 46 0.30 -22.07 -16.45
CA VAL A 46 -0.01 -21.63 -15.08
C VAL A 46 -1.32 -20.86 -15.02
N ALA A 47 -1.53 -19.91 -15.94
CA ALA A 47 -2.77 -19.14 -15.99
C ALA A 47 -4.00 -19.99 -16.35
N LEU A 48 -3.84 -20.99 -17.21
CA LEU A 48 -4.91 -21.94 -17.57
C LEU A 48 -5.28 -22.85 -16.41
N ASP A 49 -4.31 -23.33 -15.62
CA ASP A 49 -4.55 -24.10 -14.40
C ASP A 49 -5.32 -23.28 -13.36
N LEU A 50 -4.92 -22.00 -13.18
CA LEU A 50 -5.64 -21.06 -12.32
C LEU A 50 -7.07 -20.82 -12.83
N PHE A 51 -7.24 -20.55 -14.11
CA PHE A 51 -8.56 -20.34 -14.74
C PHE A 51 -9.44 -21.59 -14.60
N SER A 52 -8.88 -22.78 -14.79
CA SER A 52 -9.63 -24.04 -14.64
C SER A 52 -10.12 -24.21 -13.19
N SER A 53 -9.26 -23.95 -12.21
CA SER A 53 -9.62 -23.98 -10.79
C SER A 53 -10.65 -22.90 -10.43
N ASP A 54 -10.54 -21.71 -11.03
CA ASP A 54 -11.50 -20.61 -10.86
C ASP A 54 -12.89 -20.98 -11.41
N MET A 55 -12.92 -21.61 -12.56
CA MET A 55 -14.18 -22.11 -13.14
C MET A 55 -14.81 -23.19 -12.26
N GLN A 56 -14.00 -24.07 -11.67
CA GLN A 56 -14.51 -25.03 -10.70
C GLN A 56 -15.15 -24.34 -9.48
N ALA A 57 -14.56 -23.26 -8.98
CA ALA A 57 -15.10 -22.49 -7.86
C ALA A 57 -16.39 -21.74 -8.22
N VAL A 58 -16.52 -21.24 -9.46
CA VAL A 58 -17.68 -20.44 -9.92
C VAL A 58 -18.81 -21.31 -10.45
N THR A 59 -18.49 -22.43 -11.15
CA THR A 59 -19.45 -23.23 -11.90
C THR A 59 -19.61 -24.66 -11.38
N GLY A 60 -18.80 -25.07 -10.42
CA GLY A 60 -18.72 -26.45 -9.93
C GLY A 60 -17.96 -27.40 -10.86
N ARG A 61 -17.38 -26.92 -11.97
CA ARG A 61 -16.70 -27.73 -12.98
C ARG A 61 -15.40 -27.08 -13.45
N TYR A 62 -14.35 -27.89 -13.57
CA TYR A 62 -13.08 -27.46 -14.15
C TYR A 62 -13.26 -27.05 -15.63
N ALA A 63 -12.56 -25.99 -16.06
CA ALA A 63 -12.48 -25.68 -17.49
C ALA A 63 -11.61 -26.70 -18.22
N ASN A 64 -11.95 -27.01 -19.48
CA ASN A 64 -11.29 -28.04 -20.26
C ASN A 64 -10.70 -27.51 -21.57
N LYS A 65 -9.48 -27.96 -21.90
CA LYS A 65 -8.89 -27.73 -23.21
C LYS A 65 -9.60 -28.58 -24.27
N LYS A 66 -10.12 -27.94 -25.33
CA LYS A 66 -10.82 -28.63 -26.43
C LYS A 66 -10.62 -27.87 -27.73
N SER A 67 -10.44 -28.57 -28.83
CA SER A 67 -10.44 -27.97 -30.17
C SER A 67 -11.80 -27.33 -30.48
N ASN A 68 -11.79 -26.24 -31.26
CA ASN A 68 -12.99 -25.49 -31.64
C ASN A 68 -13.87 -25.05 -30.45
N SER A 69 -13.25 -24.52 -29.43
CA SER A 69 -13.91 -24.04 -28.21
C SER A 69 -14.54 -22.67 -28.39
N VAL A 70 -15.44 -22.27 -27.48
CA VAL A 70 -16.03 -20.93 -27.45
C VAL A 70 -15.00 -19.86 -27.05
N ILE A 71 -13.99 -20.23 -26.25
CA ILE A 71 -12.86 -19.36 -25.88
C ILE A 71 -11.64 -19.76 -26.72
N GLU A 72 -11.04 -18.79 -27.40
CA GLU A 72 -9.80 -18.98 -28.16
C GLU A 72 -8.70 -18.07 -27.62
N ILE A 73 -7.51 -18.64 -27.36
CA ILE A 73 -6.40 -17.96 -26.69
C ILE A 73 -5.16 -18.01 -27.59
N TYR A 74 -4.56 -16.83 -27.81
CA TYR A 74 -3.43 -16.65 -28.71
C TYR A 74 -2.31 -15.86 -28.04
N GLN A 75 -1.07 -16.33 -28.20
CA GLN A 75 0.16 -15.63 -27.79
C GLN A 75 0.88 -15.16 -29.07
N LEU A 76 0.90 -13.85 -29.35
CA LEU A 76 1.31 -13.29 -30.65
C LEU A 76 2.75 -13.63 -31.06
N ASP A 77 3.70 -13.57 -30.12
CA ASP A 77 5.12 -13.83 -30.38
C ASP A 77 5.46 -15.33 -30.57
N ARG A 78 4.46 -16.23 -30.47
CA ARG A 78 4.61 -17.69 -30.63
C ARG A 78 3.71 -18.27 -31.73
N LEU A 79 2.87 -17.45 -32.39
CA LEU A 79 1.93 -17.96 -33.40
C LEU A 79 2.62 -18.52 -34.64
N SER A 80 2.15 -19.68 -35.08
CA SER A 80 2.41 -20.20 -36.43
C SER A 80 1.66 -19.37 -37.50
N ASN A 81 2.12 -19.41 -38.73
CA ASN A 81 1.43 -18.73 -39.86
C ASN A 81 -0.03 -19.18 -40.04
N LYS A 82 -0.33 -20.45 -39.73
CA LYS A 82 -1.68 -21.00 -39.76
C LYS A 82 -2.59 -20.36 -38.70
N GLU A 83 -2.09 -20.25 -37.46
CA GLU A 83 -2.83 -19.63 -36.37
C GLU A 83 -2.98 -18.13 -36.58
N PHE A 84 -1.97 -17.46 -37.08
CA PHE A 84 -2.07 -16.05 -37.47
C PHE A 84 -3.17 -15.83 -38.55
N GLY A 85 -3.27 -16.73 -39.55
CA GLY A 85 -4.34 -16.73 -40.50
C GLY A 85 -5.72 -17.00 -39.89
N GLN A 86 -5.81 -17.75 -38.81
CA GLN A 86 -7.06 -17.93 -38.03
C GLN A 86 -7.43 -16.65 -37.28
N LEU A 87 -6.48 -16.05 -36.60
CA LEU A 87 -6.64 -14.83 -35.83
C LEU A 87 -7.04 -13.63 -36.73
N SER A 88 -6.51 -13.57 -37.96
CA SER A 88 -6.80 -12.48 -38.92
C SER A 88 -8.27 -12.40 -39.36
N LYS A 89 -9.06 -13.45 -39.09
CA LYS A 89 -10.52 -13.45 -39.34
C LYS A 89 -11.28 -12.55 -38.38
N TYR A 90 -10.65 -12.22 -37.23
CA TYR A 90 -11.19 -11.33 -36.22
C TYR A 90 -10.59 -9.93 -36.42
N SER A 91 -11.39 -8.89 -36.32
CA SER A 91 -10.92 -7.49 -36.43
C SER A 91 -10.16 -7.03 -35.19
N ILE A 92 -8.99 -7.65 -34.88
CA ILE A 92 -8.18 -7.38 -33.69
C ILE A 92 -7.14 -6.31 -34.04
N PRO A 93 -6.99 -5.26 -33.24
CA PRO A 93 -6.04 -4.17 -33.49
C PRO A 93 -4.60 -4.55 -33.11
N ILE A 94 -4.06 -5.63 -33.66
CA ILE A 94 -2.76 -6.23 -33.33
C ILE A 94 -1.63 -5.17 -33.35
N ASN A 95 -1.61 -4.30 -34.37
CA ASN A 95 -0.59 -3.27 -34.53
C ASN A 95 -0.50 -2.29 -33.34
N LYS A 96 -1.56 -2.16 -32.52
CA LYS A 96 -1.58 -1.26 -31.37
C LYS A 96 -0.84 -1.82 -30.16
N PHE A 97 -0.62 -3.14 -30.08
CA PHE A 97 -0.07 -3.74 -28.87
C PHE A 97 0.96 -4.86 -29.09
N ILE A 98 1.21 -5.29 -30.32
CA ILE A 98 2.18 -6.37 -30.60
C ILE A 98 3.60 -6.07 -30.05
N THR A 99 4.01 -4.80 -30.04
CA THR A 99 5.30 -4.35 -29.51
C THR A 99 5.23 -3.89 -28.05
N GLN A 100 4.06 -3.96 -27.42
CA GLN A 100 3.85 -3.53 -26.05
C GLN A 100 3.98 -4.74 -25.10
N PRO A 101 5.03 -4.83 -24.29
CA PRO A 101 5.20 -5.95 -23.39
C PRO A 101 4.01 -6.08 -22.42
N ASP A 102 3.61 -7.32 -22.14
CA ASP A 102 2.55 -7.67 -21.19
C ASP A 102 1.14 -7.18 -21.57
N ALA A 103 0.95 -6.66 -22.79
CA ALA A 103 -0.35 -6.19 -23.26
C ALA A 103 -1.25 -7.36 -23.69
N PHE A 104 -2.55 -7.17 -23.58
CA PHE A 104 -3.52 -8.11 -24.11
C PHE A 104 -4.78 -7.44 -24.68
N TYR A 105 -5.46 -8.19 -25.53
CA TYR A 105 -6.76 -7.83 -26.06
C TYR A 105 -7.76 -8.95 -25.77
N LEU A 106 -8.94 -8.57 -25.29
CA LEU A 106 -10.04 -9.49 -25.01
C LEU A 106 -11.32 -8.99 -25.68
N ALA A 107 -11.99 -9.83 -26.45
CA ALA A 107 -13.19 -9.42 -27.16
C ALA A 107 -14.21 -10.54 -27.37
N ASN A 108 -15.47 -10.12 -27.45
CA ASN A 108 -16.53 -10.85 -28.11
C ASN A 108 -16.47 -10.60 -29.62
N THR A 109 -16.30 -11.64 -30.40
CA THR A 109 -16.23 -11.59 -31.89
C THR A 109 -17.57 -12.00 -32.56
N GLY A 110 -18.67 -12.00 -31.81
CA GLY A 110 -20.00 -12.41 -32.22
C GLY A 110 -20.29 -13.92 -32.10
N ARG A 111 -19.25 -14.75 -32.08
CA ARG A 111 -19.38 -16.23 -31.92
C ARG A 111 -18.38 -16.81 -30.94
N LYS A 112 -17.29 -16.11 -30.67
CA LYS A 112 -16.17 -16.54 -29.83
C LYS A 112 -15.78 -15.44 -28.87
N VAL A 113 -15.24 -15.85 -27.72
CA VAL A 113 -14.44 -15.02 -26.84
C VAL A 113 -12.99 -15.22 -27.24
N VAL A 114 -12.32 -14.14 -27.63
CA VAL A 114 -10.92 -14.22 -28.10
C VAL A 114 -10.02 -13.45 -27.14
N VAL A 115 -9.00 -14.14 -26.62
CA VAL A 115 -7.92 -13.60 -25.79
C VAL A 115 -6.65 -13.58 -26.61
N VAL A 116 -5.99 -12.42 -26.73
CA VAL A 116 -4.75 -12.27 -27.49
C VAL A 116 -3.74 -11.51 -26.64
N GLY A 117 -2.66 -12.17 -26.23
CA GLY A 117 -1.55 -11.53 -25.52
C GLY A 117 -0.41 -11.17 -26.47
N SER A 118 0.31 -10.09 -26.18
CA SER A 118 1.50 -9.69 -26.94
C SER A 118 2.68 -10.65 -26.69
N ASN A 119 2.75 -11.23 -25.49
CA ASN A 119 3.74 -12.22 -25.03
C ASN A 119 3.09 -13.17 -24.03
N GLY A 120 3.86 -14.07 -23.41
CA GLY A 120 3.34 -15.05 -22.44
C GLY A 120 2.65 -14.42 -21.25
N ARG A 121 3.22 -13.36 -20.62
CA ARG A 121 2.57 -12.66 -19.50
C ARG A 121 1.30 -11.95 -19.92
N GLY A 122 1.31 -11.24 -21.05
CA GLY A 122 0.10 -10.61 -21.59
C GLY A 122 -1.04 -11.62 -21.83
N THR A 123 -0.70 -12.80 -22.36
CA THR A 123 -1.66 -13.89 -22.56
C THR A 123 -2.19 -14.40 -21.20
N ALA A 124 -1.33 -14.61 -20.23
CA ALA A 124 -1.71 -15.03 -18.87
C ALA A 124 -2.65 -14.01 -18.19
N TYR A 125 -2.36 -12.71 -18.33
CA TYR A 125 -3.23 -11.65 -17.79
C TYR A 125 -4.60 -11.63 -18.49
N GLY A 126 -4.63 -11.85 -19.81
CA GLY A 126 -5.90 -11.96 -20.55
C GLY A 126 -6.75 -13.16 -20.14
N ILE A 127 -6.12 -14.30 -19.83
CA ILE A 127 -6.80 -15.49 -19.29
C ILE A 127 -7.37 -15.20 -17.89
N LEU A 128 -6.57 -14.58 -17.00
CA LEU A 128 -7.02 -14.25 -15.65
C LEU A 128 -8.07 -13.12 -15.63
N GLU A 129 -8.11 -12.29 -16.68
CA GLU A 129 -9.21 -11.34 -16.87
C GLU A 129 -10.56 -12.04 -17.12
N LEU A 130 -10.58 -13.22 -17.77
CA LEU A 130 -11.79 -14.04 -17.84
C LEU A 130 -12.23 -14.52 -16.44
N SER A 131 -11.30 -14.91 -15.58
CA SER A 131 -11.61 -15.24 -14.18
C SER A 131 -12.24 -14.07 -13.45
N ARG A 132 -11.69 -12.85 -13.64
CA ARG A 132 -12.22 -11.63 -13.04
C ARG A 132 -13.62 -11.30 -13.55
N LEU A 133 -13.88 -11.46 -14.84
CA LEU A 133 -15.21 -11.29 -15.45
C LEU A 133 -16.22 -12.35 -14.96
N ALA A 134 -15.75 -13.54 -14.61
CA ALA A 134 -16.58 -14.56 -13.95
C ALA A 134 -16.89 -14.24 -12.48
N GLY A 135 -16.29 -13.18 -11.90
CA GLY A 135 -16.49 -12.75 -10.51
C GLY A 135 -15.46 -13.32 -9.52
N VAL A 136 -14.32 -13.80 -10.01
CA VAL A 136 -13.24 -14.28 -9.15
C VAL A 136 -12.34 -13.12 -8.72
N SER A 137 -12.21 -12.92 -7.41
CA SER A 137 -11.29 -11.94 -6.85
C SER A 137 -9.84 -12.37 -7.02
N PRO A 138 -8.89 -11.44 -7.29
CA PRO A 138 -7.46 -11.73 -7.16
C PRO A 138 -7.08 -12.36 -5.82
N TRP A 139 -7.82 -12.04 -4.78
CA TRP A 139 -7.62 -12.46 -3.39
C TRP A 139 -8.28 -13.79 -3.03
N ILE A 140 -8.77 -14.56 -4.02
CA ILE A 140 -9.46 -15.85 -3.79
C ILE A 140 -8.69 -16.78 -2.83
N TRP A 141 -7.38 -16.89 -2.96
CA TRP A 141 -6.57 -17.75 -2.11
C TRP A 141 -6.04 -17.03 -0.86
N TRP A 142 -5.41 -15.85 -1.02
CA TRP A 142 -4.82 -15.07 0.07
C TRP A 142 -5.86 -14.41 0.98
N GLY A 143 -6.97 -13.97 0.40
CA GLY A 143 -8.08 -13.33 1.12
C GLY A 143 -9.16 -14.30 1.58
N ASP A 144 -9.07 -15.61 1.27
CA ASP A 144 -10.13 -16.59 1.52
C ASP A 144 -11.48 -16.20 0.91
N VAL A 145 -11.46 -15.45 -0.20
CA VAL A 145 -12.66 -14.94 -0.87
C VAL A 145 -13.26 -16.00 -1.78
N ARG A 146 -14.43 -16.48 -1.43
CA ARG A 146 -15.16 -17.46 -2.25
C ARG A 146 -16.04 -16.74 -3.28
N PRO A 147 -15.89 -17.03 -4.59
CA PRO A 147 -16.74 -16.44 -5.59
C PRO A 147 -18.16 -16.96 -5.50
N THR A 148 -19.12 -16.13 -5.89
CA THR A 148 -20.52 -16.55 -6.01
C THR A 148 -20.69 -17.50 -7.18
N SER A 149 -21.42 -18.59 -6.98
CA SER A 149 -21.77 -19.53 -8.06
C SER A 149 -22.57 -18.86 -9.17
N LYS A 150 -22.29 -19.23 -10.43
CA LYS A 150 -22.96 -18.69 -11.63
C LYS A 150 -23.54 -19.81 -12.47
N GLU A 151 -24.78 -19.64 -12.91
CA GLU A 151 -25.44 -20.56 -13.84
C GLU A 151 -25.11 -20.22 -15.31
N TYR A 152 -24.77 -18.96 -15.59
CA TYR A 152 -24.40 -18.48 -16.92
C TYR A 152 -23.23 -17.53 -16.84
N LEU A 153 -22.36 -17.62 -17.84
CA LEU A 153 -21.30 -16.63 -18.08
C LEU A 153 -21.47 -16.14 -19.51
N ILE A 154 -21.69 -14.85 -19.65
CA ILE A 154 -22.07 -14.21 -20.92
C ILE A 154 -21.13 -13.03 -21.18
N MET A 155 -20.53 -13.00 -22.35
CA MET A 155 -19.82 -11.81 -22.83
C MET A 155 -20.73 -11.05 -23.78
N LYS A 156 -21.09 -9.82 -23.42
CA LYS A 156 -22.01 -8.99 -24.17
C LYS A 156 -21.51 -8.66 -25.57
N ASP A 157 -22.45 -8.44 -26.50
CA ASP A 157 -22.12 -7.93 -27.81
C ASP A 157 -21.31 -6.63 -27.75
N GLY A 158 -20.39 -6.47 -28.68
CA GLY A 158 -19.52 -5.30 -28.72
C GLY A 158 -18.45 -5.21 -27.63
N TYR A 159 -18.39 -6.16 -26.69
CA TYR A 159 -17.32 -6.15 -25.68
C TYR A 159 -15.94 -6.25 -26.32
N LYS A 160 -15.11 -5.23 -26.10
CA LYS A 160 -13.72 -5.13 -26.56
C LYS A 160 -12.89 -4.42 -25.50
N SER A 161 -11.81 -5.05 -25.10
CA SER A 161 -10.89 -4.50 -24.09
C SER A 161 -9.44 -4.67 -24.55
N LEU A 162 -8.81 -3.56 -24.92
CA LEU A 162 -7.37 -3.49 -25.15
C LEU A 162 -6.72 -2.97 -23.88
N GLN A 163 -5.84 -3.74 -23.30
CA GLN A 163 -5.13 -3.39 -22.07
C GLN A 163 -3.63 -3.39 -22.30
N ILE A 164 -3.01 -2.25 -22.01
CA ILE A 164 -1.57 -2.00 -22.13
C ILE A 164 -1.13 -1.40 -20.79
N PRO A 165 -0.13 -2.00 -20.11
CA PRO A 165 0.32 -1.49 -18.82
C PRO A 165 0.94 -0.09 -18.95
N SER A 166 0.56 0.83 -18.05
CA SER A 166 1.11 2.18 -17.98
C SER A 166 2.54 2.19 -17.41
N VAL A 167 2.83 1.28 -16.47
CA VAL A 167 4.15 1.08 -15.88
C VAL A 167 4.71 -0.27 -16.36
N ARG A 168 5.93 -0.24 -16.90
CA ARG A 168 6.50 -1.45 -17.51
C ARG A 168 6.86 -2.53 -16.49
N TYR A 169 7.53 -2.16 -15.40
CA TYR A 169 7.93 -3.07 -14.33
C TYR A 169 7.13 -2.75 -13.06
N ARG A 170 6.30 -3.69 -12.67
CA ARG A 170 5.35 -3.58 -11.57
C ARG A 170 5.76 -4.56 -10.49
N GLY A 171 6.53 -4.04 -9.53
CA GLY A 171 7.27 -4.84 -8.57
C GLY A 171 6.59 -4.95 -7.21
N LEU A 172 6.89 -6.07 -6.56
CA LEU A 172 6.61 -6.35 -5.18
C LEU A 172 7.91 -6.67 -4.46
N SER A 173 8.19 -5.98 -3.35
CA SER A 173 9.23 -6.32 -2.39
C SER A 173 8.56 -6.92 -1.16
N ILE A 174 9.02 -8.07 -0.71
CA ILE A 174 8.46 -8.78 0.46
C ILE A 174 9.49 -8.91 1.56
N GLY A 175 9.02 -8.85 2.81
CA GLY A 175 9.84 -9.13 4.00
C GLY A 175 10.02 -10.62 4.24
N GLY A 176 11.10 -10.94 4.95
CA GLY A 176 11.46 -12.31 5.38
C GLY A 176 11.77 -12.40 6.87
N GLU A 177 11.14 -11.53 7.64
CA GLU A 177 11.33 -11.46 9.08
C GLU A 177 10.88 -12.76 9.77
N ASP A 178 11.37 -12.96 11.00
CA ASP A 178 11.13 -14.16 11.79
C ASP A 178 9.77 -14.20 12.51
N TRP A 179 8.94 -13.19 12.29
CA TRP A 179 7.64 -13.03 12.95
C TRP A 179 6.44 -13.02 11.97
N THR A 180 6.65 -13.24 10.66
CA THR A 180 5.57 -13.26 9.66
C THR A 180 5.78 -14.32 8.56
N LEU A 181 6.03 -13.94 7.33
CA LEU A 181 6.04 -14.81 6.14
C LEU A 181 7.02 -15.98 6.26
N ARG A 182 8.20 -15.77 6.84
CA ARG A 182 9.24 -16.80 6.97
C ARG A 182 8.82 -17.97 7.87
N PRO A 183 8.36 -17.78 9.12
CA PRO A 183 7.84 -18.91 9.92
C PRO A 183 6.60 -19.54 9.31
N TRP A 184 5.68 -18.72 8.74
CA TRP A 184 4.50 -19.24 8.08
C TRP A 184 4.82 -20.12 6.85
N SER A 185 5.87 -19.82 6.09
CA SER A 185 6.30 -20.61 4.93
C SER A 185 6.55 -22.09 5.29
N LYS A 186 6.98 -22.37 6.52
CA LYS A 186 7.17 -23.73 7.02
C LYS A 186 5.86 -24.51 7.18
N THR A 187 4.74 -23.83 7.36
CA THR A 187 3.43 -24.52 7.42
C THR A 187 3.04 -25.11 6.06
N LEU A 188 3.50 -24.51 4.97
CA LEU A 188 3.29 -25.01 3.60
C LEU A 188 4.31 -26.10 3.21
N ASP A 189 5.52 -26.09 3.77
CA ASP A 189 6.53 -27.12 3.55
C ASP A 189 7.44 -27.28 4.78
N HIS A 190 7.13 -28.24 5.62
CA HIS A 190 7.87 -28.54 6.87
C HIS A 190 9.33 -28.98 6.65
N ARG A 191 9.72 -29.33 5.41
CA ARG A 191 11.09 -29.77 5.06
C ARG A 191 12.03 -28.61 4.78
N LEU A 192 11.55 -27.38 4.79
CA LEU A 192 12.40 -26.21 4.55
C LEU A 192 13.46 -26.07 5.65
N PRO A 193 14.70 -25.75 5.29
CA PRO A 193 15.73 -25.41 6.26
C PRO A 193 15.35 -24.13 7.05
N ALA A 194 16.05 -23.92 8.15
CA ALA A 194 15.87 -22.69 8.92
C ALA A 194 16.18 -21.45 8.04
N GLY A 195 15.37 -20.42 8.15
CA GLY A 195 15.54 -19.18 7.39
C GLY A 195 15.00 -19.21 5.95
N ALA A 196 14.60 -20.37 5.41
CA ALA A 196 14.15 -20.44 4.02
C ALA A 196 12.68 -20.10 3.86
N ILE A 197 12.37 -19.34 2.80
CA ILE A 197 11.03 -19.24 2.20
C ILE A 197 11.04 -20.09 0.93
N GLY A 198 10.14 -21.05 0.85
CA GLY A 198 10.21 -22.11 -0.15
C GLY A 198 9.36 -21.89 -1.39
N PRO A 199 9.54 -22.76 -2.41
CA PRO A 199 8.89 -22.64 -3.70
C PRO A 199 7.36 -22.76 -3.62
N ARG A 200 6.80 -23.42 -2.61
CA ARG A 200 5.35 -23.49 -2.40
C ARG A 200 4.77 -22.13 -1.99
N THR A 201 5.46 -21.42 -1.12
CA THR A 201 5.09 -20.05 -0.71
C THR A 201 5.21 -19.10 -1.88
N TYR A 202 6.36 -19.13 -2.58
CA TYR A 202 6.55 -18.26 -3.76
C TYR A 202 5.56 -18.58 -4.89
N LYS A 203 5.19 -19.84 -5.09
CA LYS A 203 4.14 -20.17 -6.08
C LYS A 203 2.83 -19.45 -5.75
N LYS A 204 2.38 -19.50 -4.49
CA LYS A 204 1.16 -18.80 -4.07
C LYS A 204 1.28 -17.27 -4.20
N LEU A 205 2.45 -16.74 -3.94
CA LEU A 205 2.73 -15.31 -4.15
C LEU A 205 2.69 -14.95 -5.65
N PHE A 206 3.32 -15.75 -6.51
CA PHE A 206 3.33 -15.51 -7.96
C PHE A 206 1.95 -15.67 -8.60
N GLU A 207 1.14 -16.61 -8.14
CA GLU A 207 -0.27 -16.72 -8.52
C GLU A 207 -1.04 -15.42 -8.20
N LEU A 208 -0.82 -14.82 -7.03
CA LEU A 208 -1.40 -13.52 -6.66
C LEU A 208 -0.84 -12.40 -7.54
N MET A 209 0.47 -12.36 -7.75
CA MET A 209 1.13 -11.35 -8.59
C MET A 209 0.57 -11.38 -10.02
N LEU A 210 0.38 -12.55 -10.62
CA LEU A 210 -0.24 -12.68 -11.94
C LEU A 210 -1.67 -12.12 -11.95
N ARG A 211 -2.47 -12.40 -10.91
CA ARG A 211 -3.84 -11.86 -10.77
C ARG A 211 -3.87 -10.35 -10.61
N LEU A 212 -2.88 -9.78 -9.92
CA LEU A 212 -2.68 -8.33 -9.75
C LEU A 212 -1.91 -7.70 -10.92
N ARG A 213 -1.51 -8.47 -11.93
CA ARG A 213 -0.75 -8.03 -13.10
C ARG A 213 0.63 -7.45 -12.76
N ALA A 214 1.20 -7.88 -11.64
CA ALA A 214 2.59 -7.63 -11.26
C ALA A 214 3.53 -8.55 -12.03
N ASN A 215 4.78 -8.11 -12.28
CA ASN A 215 5.75 -8.87 -13.06
C ASN A 215 7.18 -8.89 -12.49
N LEU A 216 7.45 -8.18 -11.40
CA LEU A 216 8.77 -8.07 -10.76
C LEU A 216 8.68 -8.44 -9.28
N LEU A 217 9.60 -9.26 -8.80
CA LEU A 217 9.75 -9.57 -7.38
C LEU A 217 11.13 -9.15 -6.88
N TRP A 218 11.16 -8.45 -5.76
CA TRP A 218 12.29 -8.42 -4.84
C TRP A 218 11.99 -9.41 -3.71
N PRO A 219 12.69 -10.55 -3.67
CA PRO A 219 12.47 -11.55 -2.63
C PRO A 219 12.93 -11.05 -1.27
N ALA A 220 12.46 -11.72 -0.24
CA ALA A 220 12.86 -11.48 1.13
C ALA A 220 14.37 -11.58 1.34
N ASP A 221 14.95 -10.56 1.95
CA ASP A 221 16.38 -10.40 2.21
C ASP A 221 16.73 -10.00 3.66
N ASP A 222 15.76 -10.11 4.57
CA ASP A 222 15.96 -9.77 5.98
C ASP A 222 16.95 -10.70 6.68
N LEU A 223 17.56 -10.19 7.76
CA LEU A 223 18.57 -10.93 8.53
C LEU A 223 18.06 -12.31 8.95
N GLY A 224 18.84 -13.33 8.63
CA GLY A 224 18.51 -14.75 8.89
C GLY A 224 17.63 -15.39 7.83
N THR A 225 17.28 -14.68 6.74
CA THR A 225 16.61 -15.27 5.58
C THR A 225 17.63 -15.93 4.65
N THR A 226 17.33 -17.15 4.19
CA THR A 226 18.14 -17.83 3.19
C THR A 226 17.91 -17.16 1.82
N PRO A 227 18.96 -16.74 1.09
CA PRO A 227 18.82 -16.11 -0.21
C PRO A 227 17.94 -16.92 -1.18
N PHE A 228 17.05 -16.21 -1.89
CA PHE A 228 16.03 -16.79 -2.78
C PHE A 228 16.60 -17.81 -3.78
N ASN A 229 17.72 -17.49 -4.41
CA ASN A 229 18.39 -18.29 -5.42
C ASN A 229 19.14 -19.51 -4.86
N ARG A 230 19.28 -19.61 -3.54
CA ARG A 230 19.87 -20.79 -2.86
C ARG A 230 18.84 -21.81 -2.41
N VAL A 231 17.57 -21.43 -2.38
CA VAL A 231 16.49 -22.37 -2.06
C VAL A 231 16.06 -23.09 -3.33
N LYS A 232 16.26 -24.40 -3.35
CA LYS A 232 15.91 -25.23 -4.51
C LYS A 232 14.44 -25.10 -4.88
N GLY A 233 14.17 -24.85 -6.15
CA GLY A 233 12.81 -24.73 -6.71
C GLY A 233 12.30 -23.30 -6.80
N ASN A 234 12.91 -22.31 -6.13
CA ASN A 234 12.43 -20.93 -6.16
C ASN A 234 12.60 -20.30 -7.55
N LEU A 235 13.78 -20.45 -8.16
CA LEU A 235 14.04 -19.92 -9.51
C LEU A 235 13.16 -20.59 -10.57
N GLU A 236 12.96 -21.91 -10.46
CA GLU A 236 12.12 -22.67 -11.39
C GLU A 236 10.64 -22.23 -11.32
N VAL A 237 10.15 -21.92 -10.13
CA VAL A 237 8.78 -21.40 -9.97
C VAL A 237 8.67 -19.97 -10.51
N ALA A 238 9.67 -19.12 -10.30
CA ALA A 238 9.71 -17.76 -10.88
C ALA A 238 9.69 -17.81 -12.42
N ASP A 239 10.55 -18.64 -13.02
CA ASP A 239 10.62 -18.84 -14.46
C ASP A 239 9.30 -19.39 -15.04
N SER A 240 8.67 -20.34 -14.33
CA SER A 240 7.38 -20.90 -14.77
C SER A 240 6.25 -19.87 -14.74
N CYS A 241 6.29 -18.92 -13.83
CA CYS A 241 5.31 -17.82 -13.72
C CYS A 241 5.75 -16.57 -14.49
N ALA A 242 6.87 -16.61 -15.21
CA ALA A 242 7.48 -15.47 -15.92
C ALA A 242 7.63 -14.22 -15.01
N ILE A 243 8.03 -14.42 -13.76
CA ILE A 243 8.31 -13.36 -12.81
C ILE A 243 9.79 -12.94 -12.92
N ILE A 244 10.01 -11.66 -13.15
CA ILE A 244 11.33 -11.03 -13.15
C ILE A 244 11.82 -11.01 -11.70
N VAL A 245 13.02 -11.54 -11.45
CA VAL A 245 13.62 -11.53 -10.11
C VAL A 245 14.66 -10.43 -10.02
N GLY A 246 14.54 -9.58 -9.01
CA GLY A 246 15.49 -8.53 -8.65
C GLY A 246 15.92 -8.62 -7.19
N SER A 247 16.61 -7.61 -6.68
CA SER A 247 16.93 -7.45 -5.26
C SER A 247 17.22 -6.00 -4.93
N LYS A 248 17.16 -5.66 -3.64
CA LYS A 248 17.62 -4.37 -3.13
C LYS A 248 19.14 -4.25 -3.26
N ASP A 249 19.84 -5.34 -2.98
CA ASP A 249 21.30 -5.40 -3.00
C ASP A 249 21.87 -5.62 -4.41
N PRO A 250 23.08 -5.12 -4.67
CA PRO A 250 23.67 -5.17 -6.00
C PRO A 250 23.90 -6.61 -6.50
N LEU A 251 23.54 -6.83 -7.77
CA LEU A 251 23.77 -8.07 -8.51
C LEU A 251 23.22 -9.33 -7.84
N LEU A 252 22.06 -9.21 -7.18
CA LEU A 252 21.35 -10.29 -6.51
C LEU A 252 22.15 -10.95 -5.38
N ARG A 253 22.98 -10.17 -4.70
CA ARG A 253 23.74 -10.62 -3.52
C ARG A 253 23.13 -10.06 -2.25
N ASP A 254 23.06 -10.89 -1.23
CA ASP A 254 22.72 -10.45 0.13
C ASP A 254 24.03 -10.10 0.87
N ASP A 255 24.41 -8.85 0.74
CA ASP A 255 25.66 -8.35 1.29
C ASP A 255 25.71 -8.39 2.82
N LYS A 256 24.56 -8.30 3.48
CA LYS A 256 24.48 -8.38 4.95
C LYS A 256 24.82 -9.77 5.49
N VAL A 257 24.44 -10.81 4.76
CA VAL A 257 24.59 -12.21 5.18
C VAL A 257 25.86 -12.82 4.62
N GLU A 258 26.24 -12.47 3.39
CA GLU A 258 27.25 -13.19 2.64
C GLU A 258 28.65 -12.56 2.71
N TRP A 259 28.75 -11.23 2.86
CA TRP A 259 30.05 -10.57 2.92
C TRP A 259 30.80 -10.90 4.19
N GLY A 260 30.18 -10.75 5.34
CA GLY A 260 30.70 -11.12 6.64
C GLY A 260 31.98 -10.39 7.07
N SER A 261 32.37 -10.55 8.30
CA SER A 261 33.55 -9.89 8.92
C SER A 261 34.91 -10.37 8.39
N ARG A 262 34.94 -11.46 7.62
CA ARG A 262 36.20 -12.08 7.16
C ARG A 262 36.81 -11.36 5.95
N ASN A 263 36.03 -10.59 5.19
CA ASN A 263 36.47 -9.98 3.94
C ASN A 263 36.91 -8.52 4.10
N GLY A 264 36.94 -7.99 5.34
CA GLY A 264 37.24 -6.59 5.61
C GLY A 264 36.07 -5.67 5.30
N GLU A 265 36.30 -4.37 5.15
CA GLU A 265 35.27 -3.40 4.81
C GLU A 265 34.72 -3.61 3.39
N TYR A 266 33.45 -3.45 3.21
CA TYR A 266 32.77 -3.42 1.89
C TYR A 266 33.13 -2.12 1.17
N ASN A 267 34.32 -2.08 0.61
CA ASN A 267 34.98 -0.89 0.10
C ASN A 267 35.65 -1.17 -1.24
N ASN A 268 35.16 -0.53 -2.32
CA ASN A 268 35.70 -0.75 -3.65
C ASN A 268 37.10 -0.16 -3.88
N ALA A 269 37.59 0.72 -3.00
CA ALA A 269 38.96 1.23 -3.08
C ALA A 269 39.99 0.18 -2.66
N ASP A 270 39.75 -0.45 -1.49
CA ASP A 270 40.71 -1.36 -0.87
C ASP A 270 40.44 -2.82 -1.20
N ASN A 271 39.17 -3.22 -1.37
CA ASN A 271 38.75 -4.60 -1.58
C ASN A 271 38.24 -4.88 -3.02
N HIS A 272 38.67 -4.11 -4.00
CA HIS A 272 38.16 -4.15 -5.38
C HIS A 272 38.10 -5.56 -6.00
N ARG A 273 39.17 -6.37 -5.87
CA ARG A 273 39.23 -7.73 -6.46
C ARG A 273 38.22 -8.68 -5.81
N TRP A 274 38.04 -8.56 -4.49
CA TRP A 274 37.06 -9.37 -3.74
C TRP A 274 35.66 -9.00 -4.11
N LEU A 275 35.34 -7.72 -4.22
CA LEU A 275 34.02 -7.23 -4.67
C LEU A 275 33.68 -7.69 -6.08
N GLN A 276 34.63 -7.61 -7.02
CA GLN A 276 34.42 -8.13 -8.37
C GLN A 276 34.12 -9.63 -8.38
N HIS A 277 34.88 -10.42 -7.64
CA HIS A 277 34.59 -11.85 -7.51
C HIS A 277 33.26 -12.13 -6.88
N TYR A 278 32.90 -11.38 -5.83
CA TYR A 278 31.65 -11.48 -5.15
C TYR A 278 30.45 -11.20 -6.08
N TRP A 279 30.51 -10.15 -6.87
CA TRP A 279 29.49 -9.84 -7.88
C TRP A 279 29.44 -10.88 -9.01
N GLU A 280 30.58 -11.40 -9.47
CA GLU A 280 30.58 -12.48 -10.46
C GLU A 280 29.89 -13.75 -9.95
N GLU A 281 30.06 -14.10 -8.68
CA GLU A 281 29.34 -15.23 -8.07
C GLU A 281 27.83 -14.96 -7.99
N GLY A 282 27.39 -13.75 -7.65
CA GLY A 282 25.98 -13.38 -7.69
C GLY A 282 25.35 -13.60 -9.06
N LEU A 283 26.02 -13.13 -10.12
CA LEU A 283 25.55 -13.34 -11.49
C LEU A 283 25.52 -14.81 -11.91
N LYS A 284 26.46 -15.65 -11.43
CA LYS A 284 26.45 -17.10 -11.72
C LYS A 284 25.26 -17.82 -11.07
N THR A 285 24.88 -17.38 -9.86
CA THR A 285 23.79 -18.01 -9.09
C THR A 285 22.41 -17.44 -9.43
N ALA A 286 22.33 -16.36 -10.20
CA ALA A 286 21.09 -15.71 -10.59
C ALA A 286 20.15 -16.58 -11.46
N GLY A 287 20.68 -17.65 -12.10
CA GLY A 287 19.91 -18.48 -13.05
C GLY A 287 19.74 -17.83 -14.43
N THR A 288 18.95 -18.45 -15.28
CA THR A 288 18.79 -18.08 -16.70
C THR A 288 17.50 -17.33 -17.01
N GLY A 289 16.58 -17.19 -16.07
CA GLY A 289 15.31 -16.50 -16.25
C GLY A 289 15.44 -14.97 -16.33
N GLU A 290 14.32 -14.28 -16.47
CA GLU A 290 14.30 -12.81 -16.51
C GLU A 290 14.75 -12.22 -15.16
N LYS A 291 15.64 -11.22 -15.22
CA LYS A 291 16.22 -10.55 -14.06
C LYS A 291 16.21 -9.04 -14.23
N MET A 292 16.21 -8.35 -13.08
CA MET A 292 16.50 -6.91 -13.00
C MET A 292 17.61 -6.73 -11.96
N PHE A 293 18.73 -6.14 -12.37
CA PHE A 293 19.87 -5.99 -11.49
C PHE A 293 19.90 -4.60 -10.86
N THR A 294 19.98 -4.55 -9.53
CA THR A 294 20.39 -3.34 -8.82
C THR A 294 21.90 -3.18 -8.98
N VAL A 295 22.35 -1.95 -9.21
CA VAL A 295 23.74 -1.55 -9.31
C VAL A 295 24.09 -0.47 -8.28
N GLY A 296 25.37 -0.28 -8.01
CA GLY A 296 25.86 0.63 -6.97
C GLY A 296 26.44 -0.14 -5.79
N LEU A 297 26.32 0.41 -4.60
CA LEU A 297 26.85 -0.16 -3.36
C LEU A 297 25.76 -0.61 -2.37
N GLY A 298 24.49 -0.61 -2.80
CA GLY A 298 23.37 -1.05 -1.98
C GLY A 298 23.17 -0.14 -0.76
N ASN A 299 22.95 -0.76 0.40
CA ASN A 299 22.79 -0.08 1.67
C ASN A 299 24.11 0.27 2.37
N PHE A 300 25.25 -0.02 1.73
CA PHE A 300 26.55 0.32 2.30
C PHE A 300 26.88 1.78 2.05
N ALA A 301 27.41 2.42 3.07
CA ALA A 301 28.04 3.73 2.92
C ALA A 301 29.18 3.63 1.89
N ILE A 302 29.41 4.70 1.14
CA ILE A 302 30.54 4.75 0.18
C ILE A 302 31.82 4.93 0.99
N LEU A 303 32.36 3.81 1.45
CA LEU A 303 33.55 3.76 2.28
C LEU A 303 34.83 3.97 1.45
N GLY A 304 35.90 4.44 2.07
CA GLY A 304 37.19 4.66 1.43
C GLY A 304 37.30 5.95 0.59
N ALA A 305 36.23 6.74 0.52
CA ALA A 305 36.23 8.05 -0.12
C ALA A 305 36.45 9.16 0.91
N ARG A 306 37.27 10.15 0.59
CA ARG A 306 37.66 11.24 1.50
C ARG A 306 36.68 12.42 1.48
N ASN A 307 35.99 12.61 0.37
CA ASN A 307 35.10 13.73 0.13
C ASN A 307 34.04 13.38 -0.93
N GLU A 308 33.07 14.25 -1.14
CA GLU A 308 31.95 14.06 -2.08
C GLU A 308 32.41 13.83 -3.55
N HIS A 309 33.53 14.43 -3.97
CA HIS A 309 34.08 14.18 -5.28
C HIS A 309 34.60 12.74 -5.44
N ASP A 310 35.35 12.28 -4.46
CA ASP A 310 35.87 10.89 -4.44
C ASP A 310 34.73 9.88 -4.38
N LYS A 311 33.70 10.15 -3.57
CA LYS A 311 32.49 9.33 -3.52
C LYS A 311 31.81 9.21 -4.88
N ARG A 312 31.63 10.32 -5.60
CA ARG A 312 31.04 10.29 -6.94
C ARG A 312 31.87 9.46 -7.91
N GLN A 313 33.18 9.64 -7.94
CA GLN A 313 34.07 8.88 -8.81
C GLN A 313 34.04 7.39 -8.50
N LEU A 314 34.07 7.03 -7.21
CA LEU A 314 34.02 5.65 -6.77
C LEU A 314 32.72 4.98 -7.18
N LEU A 315 31.59 5.62 -6.95
CA LEU A 315 30.27 5.09 -7.33
C LEU A 315 30.12 4.95 -8.85
N GLN A 316 30.56 5.96 -9.63
CA GLN A 316 30.57 5.88 -11.10
C GLN A 316 31.42 4.71 -11.60
N LYS A 317 32.59 4.53 -11.05
CA LYS A 317 33.48 3.40 -11.39
C LYS A 317 32.81 2.07 -11.06
N THR A 318 32.25 1.94 -9.87
CA THR A 318 31.54 0.73 -9.42
C THR A 318 30.39 0.37 -10.36
N VAL A 319 29.52 1.32 -10.67
CA VAL A 319 28.39 1.09 -11.60
C VAL A 319 28.88 0.64 -12.98
N HIS A 320 29.93 1.26 -13.54
CA HIS A 320 30.48 0.87 -14.82
C HIS A 320 31.05 -0.55 -14.82
N GLU A 321 31.73 -0.94 -13.74
CA GLU A 321 32.28 -2.29 -13.59
C GLU A 321 31.17 -3.34 -13.50
N GLN A 322 30.14 -3.08 -12.70
CA GLN A 322 28.97 -3.95 -12.58
C GLN A 322 28.23 -4.12 -13.92
N LEU A 323 28.02 -3.03 -14.66
CA LEU A 323 27.39 -3.09 -15.99
C LEU A 323 28.22 -3.92 -16.98
N LYS A 324 29.57 -3.84 -16.92
CA LYS A 324 30.44 -4.70 -17.73
C LYS A 324 30.30 -6.18 -17.37
N LEU A 325 30.19 -6.50 -16.09
CA LEU A 325 29.97 -7.87 -15.61
C LEU A 325 28.63 -8.43 -16.07
N ILE A 326 27.56 -7.63 -15.97
CA ILE A 326 26.22 -7.97 -16.45
C ILE A 326 26.29 -8.26 -17.95
N LYS A 327 26.84 -7.34 -18.75
CA LYS A 327 26.96 -7.52 -20.21
C LYS A 327 27.75 -8.76 -20.60
N LYS A 328 28.87 -9.02 -19.93
CA LYS A 328 29.66 -10.25 -20.13
C LYS A 328 28.83 -11.52 -19.84
N THR A 329 27.94 -11.47 -18.87
CA THR A 329 27.07 -12.59 -18.51
C THR A 329 25.95 -12.77 -19.54
N GLU A 330 25.31 -11.69 -19.98
CA GLU A 330 24.32 -11.69 -21.06
C GLU A 330 24.89 -12.32 -22.34
N ASP A 331 26.07 -11.85 -22.77
CA ASP A 331 26.73 -12.34 -23.99
C ASP A 331 27.04 -13.85 -23.92
N LYS A 332 27.40 -14.36 -22.73
CA LYS A 332 27.60 -15.81 -22.50
C LYS A 332 26.28 -16.60 -22.57
N LEU A 333 25.23 -16.08 -21.98
CA LEU A 333 23.91 -16.72 -21.97
C LEU A 333 23.29 -16.74 -23.37
N ASN A 334 23.33 -15.62 -24.08
CA ASN A 334 22.79 -15.49 -25.43
C ASN A 334 23.49 -16.42 -26.44
N LYS A 335 24.81 -16.68 -26.24
CA LYS A 335 25.53 -17.70 -27.04
C LYS A 335 25.06 -19.13 -26.78
N LYS A 336 24.65 -19.43 -25.55
CA LYS A 336 24.20 -20.78 -25.14
C LYS A 336 22.72 -21.02 -25.35
N ASN A 337 21.89 -19.97 -25.22
CA ASN A 337 20.44 -20.06 -25.28
C ASN A 337 19.84 -18.91 -26.11
N LYS A 338 19.38 -19.23 -27.32
CA LYS A 338 18.73 -18.26 -28.22
C LYS A 338 17.45 -17.63 -27.65
N ASN A 339 16.85 -18.25 -26.62
CA ASN A 339 15.65 -17.76 -25.94
C ASN A 339 15.99 -17.00 -24.64
N ALA A 340 17.26 -16.74 -24.35
CA ALA A 340 17.65 -15.91 -23.21
C ALA A 340 17.15 -14.45 -23.42
N PRO A 341 16.83 -13.73 -22.34
CA PRO A 341 16.53 -12.30 -22.44
C PRO A 341 17.65 -11.55 -23.15
N ALA A 342 17.29 -10.68 -24.10
CA ALA A 342 18.28 -9.97 -24.91
C ALA A 342 19.15 -9.01 -24.06
N ASP A 343 18.50 -8.34 -23.09
CA ASP A 343 19.14 -7.41 -22.15
C ASP A 343 18.50 -7.54 -20.77
N TYR A 344 19.31 -7.42 -19.73
CA TYR A 344 18.82 -7.31 -18.35
C TYR A 344 18.68 -5.85 -17.94
N PRO A 345 17.47 -5.37 -17.57
CA PRO A 345 17.29 -4.04 -17.06
C PRO A 345 18.07 -3.83 -15.76
N THR A 346 18.61 -2.62 -15.58
CA THR A 346 19.35 -2.24 -14.39
C THR A 346 18.71 -1.03 -13.72
N LEU A 347 18.85 -0.96 -12.39
CA LEU A 347 18.43 0.18 -11.60
C LEU A 347 19.44 0.52 -10.50
N ILE A 348 19.38 1.75 -10.01
CA ILE A 348 20.06 2.21 -8.80
C ILE A 348 19.05 2.85 -7.87
N ILE A 349 19.12 2.51 -6.58
CA ILE A 349 18.24 3.10 -5.55
C ILE A 349 18.83 4.44 -5.14
N ALA A 350 18.05 5.50 -5.28
CA ALA A 350 18.42 6.85 -4.86
C ALA A 350 18.19 7.04 -3.35
N ASN A 351 18.92 6.27 -2.52
CA ASN A 351 18.98 6.51 -1.07
C ASN A 351 19.57 7.91 -0.79
N ASP A 352 19.63 8.33 0.46
CA ASP A 352 20.06 9.69 0.84
C ASP A 352 21.45 10.04 0.30
N GLU A 353 22.40 9.11 0.34
CA GLU A 353 23.76 9.34 -0.16
C GLU A 353 23.78 9.44 -1.70
N VAL A 354 23.17 8.51 -2.40
CA VAL A 354 23.07 8.53 -3.87
C VAL A 354 22.31 9.78 -4.33
N ARG A 355 21.24 10.16 -3.64
CA ARG A 355 20.45 11.36 -3.94
C ARG A 355 21.30 12.64 -3.80
N SER A 356 22.07 12.76 -2.71
CA SER A 356 23.01 13.87 -2.52
C SER A 356 24.04 13.93 -3.65
N LEU A 357 24.65 12.80 -4.01
CA LEU A 357 25.63 12.73 -5.09
C LEU A 357 25.03 13.06 -6.46
N LEU A 358 23.78 12.63 -6.71
CA LEU A 358 23.04 13.02 -7.90
C LEU A 358 22.83 14.53 -7.95
N GLY A 359 22.42 15.17 -6.86
CA GLY A 359 22.31 16.61 -6.74
C GLY A 359 23.63 17.35 -7.02
N ASN A 360 24.75 16.74 -6.67
CA ASN A 360 26.11 17.25 -6.85
C ASN A 360 26.76 16.80 -8.17
N GLY A 361 25.99 16.33 -9.15
CA GLY A 361 26.47 16.04 -10.52
C GLY A 361 27.00 14.64 -10.75
N LEU A 362 26.56 13.63 -10.00
CA LEU A 362 26.81 12.21 -10.30
C LEU A 362 26.24 11.89 -11.69
N GLN A 363 27.07 11.34 -12.57
CA GLN A 363 26.66 10.88 -13.90
C GLN A 363 26.40 9.38 -13.87
N LEU A 364 25.23 8.98 -14.32
CA LEU A 364 24.82 7.58 -14.43
C LEU A 364 24.51 7.24 -15.91
N PRO A 365 24.85 6.04 -16.40
CA PRO A 365 24.47 5.60 -17.73
C PRO A 365 22.97 5.65 -17.96
N ASP A 366 22.54 6.08 -19.16
CA ASP A 366 21.12 6.20 -19.52
C ASP A 366 20.35 4.86 -19.46
N ALA A 367 21.04 3.73 -19.61
CA ALA A 367 20.45 2.39 -19.47
C ALA A 367 20.04 2.04 -18.04
N THR A 368 20.59 2.73 -17.02
CA THR A 368 20.28 2.49 -15.60
C THR A 368 19.09 3.33 -15.15
N THR A 369 18.05 2.69 -14.67
CA THR A 369 16.87 3.37 -14.09
C THR A 369 17.23 3.91 -12.71
N VAL A 370 16.86 5.15 -12.40
CA VAL A 370 16.92 5.69 -11.03
C VAL A 370 15.60 5.39 -10.33
N LEU A 371 15.69 4.70 -9.21
CA LEU A 371 14.55 4.34 -8.38
C LEU A 371 14.51 5.26 -7.16
N TRP A 372 13.48 6.09 -7.07
CA TRP A 372 13.26 7.05 -5.99
C TRP A 372 12.45 6.40 -4.86
N PRO A 373 13.01 6.20 -3.67
CA PRO A 373 12.23 5.73 -2.53
C PRO A 373 11.38 6.85 -1.93
N ASP A 374 10.37 6.46 -1.16
CA ASP A 374 9.73 7.34 -0.20
C ASP A 374 10.55 7.42 1.12
N ASP A 375 10.03 8.16 2.10
CA ASP A 375 10.67 8.31 3.42
C ASP A 375 10.36 7.15 4.38
N GLY A 376 9.77 6.07 3.89
CA GLY A 376 9.31 4.92 4.68
C GLY A 376 7.84 5.03 5.14
N TYR A 377 7.24 6.19 5.00
CA TYR A 377 5.86 6.45 5.44
C TYR A 377 4.92 6.85 4.28
N GLY A 378 5.37 6.62 3.04
CA GLY A 378 4.60 6.88 1.83
C GLY A 378 4.78 8.28 1.24
N TYR A 379 5.62 9.14 1.80
CA TYR A 379 5.92 10.47 1.26
C TYR A 379 7.15 10.40 0.36
N LEU A 380 6.95 10.43 -0.95
CA LEU A 380 8.03 10.35 -1.94
C LEU A 380 9.08 11.45 -1.74
N LEU A 381 10.34 11.04 -1.71
CA LEU A 381 11.46 11.95 -1.61
C LEU A 381 11.65 12.73 -2.93
N PRO A 382 11.96 14.04 -2.84
CA PRO A 382 12.18 14.85 -4.03
C PRO A 382 13.42 14.40 -4.80
N ALA A 383 13.37 14.48 -6.12
CA ALA A 383 14.57 14.39 -6.94
C ALA A 383 15.44 15.63 -6.65
N GLN A 384 16.64 15.45 -6.12
CA GLN A 384 17.56 16.56 -5.87
C GLN A 384 18.31 16.94 -7.15
N GLY A 385 18.39 18.26 -7.42
CA GLY A 385 19.17 18.82 -8.51
C GLY A 385 18.47 18.82 -9.88
N HIS A 386 19.17 19.35 -10.88
CA HIS A 386 18.68 19.48 -12.27
C HIS A 386 18.63 18.16 -13.05
N LEU A 387 18.59 17.02 -12.35
CA LEU A 387 18.68 15.69 -12.94
C LEU A 387 17.56 15.35 -13.91
N SER A 388 16.32 15.74 -13.58
CA SER A 388 15.16 15.41 -14.42
C SER A 388 15.17 16.10 -15.79
N ALA A 389 15.76 17.30 -15.91
CA ALA A 389 15.73 18.09 -17.14
C ALA A 389 16.74 17.61 -18.20
N ASN A 390 17.88 17.07 -17.82
CA ASN A 390 18.99 16.74 -18.72
C ASN A 390 19.26 15.24 -18.88
N ARG A 391 18.68 14.37 -18.02
CA ARG A 391 18.91 12.94 -18.08
C ARG A 391 17.95 12.27 -19.07
N LYS A 392 18.48 11.45 -19.97
CA LYS A 392 17.71 10.62 -20.89
C LYS A 392 17.29 9.27 -20.28
N GLY A 393 17.90 8.86 -19.16
CA GLY A 393 17.63 7.61 -18.47
C GLY A 393 16.25 7.60 -17.78
N ALA A 394 15.67 6.41 -17.67
CA ALA A 394 14.35 6.21 -17.08
C ALA A 394 14.37 6.35 -15.54
N GLU A 395 13.20 6.63 -14.97
CA GLU A 395 12.99 6.76 -13.54
C GLU A 395 11.85 5.85 -13.06
N GLY A 396 11.88 5.54 -11.76
CA GLY A 396 10.84 4.76 -11.08
C GLY A 396 10.71 5.16 -9.62
N VAL A 397 9.81 4.50 -8.89
CA VAL A 397 9.57 4.74 -7.47
C VAL A 397 9.52 3.43 -6.66
N LEU A 398 9.99 3.51 -5.42
CA LEU A 398 9.82 2.52 -4.38
C LEU A 398 8.93 3.12 -3.30
N VAL A 399 7.81 2.46 -3.00
CA VAL A 399 6.83 2.92 -2.00
C VAL A 399 6.68 1.88 -0.91
N HIS A 400 6.81 2.30 0.35
CA HIS A 400 6.62 1.45 1.50
C HIS A 400 5.13 1.44 1.89
N LEU A 401 4.49 0.28 1.79
CA LEU A 401 3.15 0.03 2.33
C LEU A 401 3.22 -0.55 3.74
N SER A 402 4.38 -1.03 4.15
CA SER A 402 4.80 -1.29 5.52
C SER A 402 6.28 -0.96 5.66
N TYR A 403 6.69 -0.50 6.84
CA TYR A 403 8.04 0.05 7.04
C TYR A 403 8.59 -0.27 8.42
N GLN A 404 9.89 -0.54 8.47
CA GLN A 404 10.66 -0.78 9.69
C GLN A 404 11.77 0.27 9.80
N GLY A 405 11.68 1.17 10.80
CA GLY A 405 12.68 2.22 10.93
C GLY A 405 12.33 3.36 11.88
N THR A 406 12.88 4.53 11.60
CA THR A 406 12.81 5.73 12.44
C THR A 406 11.77 6.71 11.87
N PRO A 407 10.93 7.40 12.69
CA PRO A 407 10.93 7.39 14.17
C PRO A 407 10.37 6.10 14.78
N HIS A 408 9.42 5.42 14.17
CA HIS A 408 8.84 4.16 14.61
C HIS A 408 8.48 3.27 13.42
N ASP A 409 8.21 1.99 13.69
CA ASP A 409 7.77 1.05 12.67
C ASP A 409 6.32 1.32 12.23
N CYS A 410 5.99 0.96 10.99
CA CYS A 410 4.65 0.96 10.42
C CYS A 410 4.46 -0.35 9.63
N LEU A 411 4.17 -1.46 10.35
CA LEU A 411 4.23 -2.80 9.77
C LEU A 411 3.11 -3.75 10.20
N TRP A 412 2.40 -3.45 11.29
CA TRP A 412 1.44 -4.39 11.88
C TRP A 412 0.11 -4.45 11.13
N LEU A 413 -0.57 -3.31 10.96
CA LEU A 413 -1.82 -3.18 10.21
C LEU A 413 -1.60 -2.32 8.96
N SER A 414 -2.40 -2.56 7.91
CA SER A 414 -2.36 -1.71 6.72
C SER A 414 -3.07 -0.38 6.99
N THR A 415 -2.30 0.62 7.35
CA THR A 415 -2.77 1.98 7.69
C THR A 415 -2.38 3.08 6.70
N PRO A 416 -1.59 2.83 5.61
CA PRO A 416 -1.33 3.87 4.61
C PRO A 416 -2.64 4.39 4.02
N GLN A 417 -2.82 5.71 4.04
CA GLN A 417 -4.02 6.34 3.50
C GLN A 417 -4.07 6.17 1.97
N PRO A 418 -5.18 5.65 1.42
CA PRO A 418 -5.32 5.47 -0.03
C PRO A 418 -5.11 6.76 -0.83
N GLY A 419 -5.58 7.89 -0.31
CA GLY A 419 -5.39 9.22 -0.91
C GLY A 419 -3.92 9.63 -0.98
N LEU A 420 -3.11 9.32 0.04
CA LEU A 420 -1.67 9.57 0.03
C LEU A 420 -1.01 8.75 -1.09
N LEU A 421 -1.25 7.45 -1.13
CA LEU A 421 -0.67 6.56 -2.15
C LEU A 421 -0.95 7.07 -3.57
N VAL A 422 -2.21 7.36 -3.89
CA VAL A 422 -2.60 7.84 -5.22
C VAL A 422 -1.95 9.20 -5.53
N SER A 423 -1.96 10.15 -4.60
CA SER A 423 -1.40 11.48 -4.82
C SER A 423 0.11 11.45 -5.03
N GLN A 424 0.83 10.59 -4.32
CA GLN A 424 2.28 10.44 -4.48
C GLN A 424 2.65 9.74 -5.79
N LEU A 425 1.89 8.73 -6.22
CA LEU A 425 2.07 8.10 -7.51
C LEU A 425 1.72 9.06 -8.68
N ASP A 426 0.74 9.94 -8.51
CA ASP A 426 0.45 11.02 -9.47
C ASP A 426 1.62 12.03 -9.56
N ALA A 427 2.24 12.38 -8.44
CA ALA A 427 3.44 13.21 -8.43
C ALA A 427 4.63 12.54 -9.14
N ALA A 428 4.78 11.22 -8.97
CA ALA A 428 5.76 10.43 -9.71
C ALA A 428 5.51 10.45 -11.24
N LEU A 429 4.24 10.29 -11.65
CA LEU A 429 3.84 10.37 -13.06
C LEU A 429 4.12 11.73 -13.69
N ALA A 430 3.85 12.81 -12.97
CA ALA A 430 4.13 14.17 -13.42
C ALA A 430 5.63 14.37 -13.73
N ARG A 431 6.51 13.64 -13.03
CA ARG A 431 7.97 13.62 -13.27
C ARG A 431 8.40 12.57 -14.30
N LYS A 432 7.48 11.83 -14.89
CA LYS A 432 7.72 10.69 -15.79
C LYS A 432 8.47 9.52 -15.13
N ALA A 433 8.41 9.40 -13.81
CA ALA A 433 8.97 8.27 -13.07
C ALA A 433 8.04 7.04 -13.15
N ASN A 434 7.88 6.47 -14.34
CA ASN A 434 6.92 5.40 -14.63
C ASN A 434 7.55 4.13 -15.24
N ARG A 435 8.88 4.00 -15.19
CA ARG A 435 9.55 2.82 -15.74
C ARG A 435 9.42 1.60 -14.82
N VAL A 436 9.66 1.81 -13.52
CA VAL A 436 9.64 0.78 -12.47
C VAL A 436 8.89 1.32 -11.27
N TRP A 437 7.85 0.64 -10.84
CA TRP A 437 7.18 0.90 -9.57
C TRP A 437 7.27 -0.34 -8.69
N ILE A 438 7.74 -0.19 -7.46
CA ILE A 438 7.87 -1.28 -6.49
C ILE A 438 7.11 -0.90 -5.22
N ALA A 439 6.24 -1.80 -4.76
CA ALA A 439 5.60 -1.72 -3.45
C ALA A 439 6.35 -2.63 -2.47
N GLU A 440 6.72 -2.10 -1.31
CA GLU A 440 7.34 -2.87 -0.25
C GLU A 440 6.32 -3.22 0.84
N ILE A 441 6.28 -4.48 1.22
CA ILE A 441 5.42 -5.03 2.27
C ILE A 441 6.16 -6.10 3.07
N HIS A 442 5.68 -6.41 4.28
CA HIS A 442 6.13 -7.60 5.02
C HIS A 442 5.41 -8.85 4.53
N GLU A 443 4.08 -8.80 4.43
CA GLU A 443 3.28 -9.91 3.90
C GLU A 443 2.04 -9.39 3.14
N PRO A 444 1.51 -10.16 2.15
CA PRO A 444 0.49 -9.63 1.25
C PRO A 444 -0.93 -9.55 1.84
N LYS A 445 -1.30 -10.41 2.81
CA LYS A 445 -2.70 -10.54 3.26
C LYS A 445 -3.20 -9.30 4.00
N VAL A 446 -2.37 -8.70 4.86
CA VAL A 446 -2.69 -7.45 5.57
C VAL A 446 -2.77 -6.28 4.61
N ALA A 447 -1.86 -6.21 3.64
CA ALA A 447 -1.78 -5.11 2.67
C ALA A 447 -2.73 -5.27 1.47
N ALA A 448 -3.75 -6.11 1.54
CA ALA A 448 -4.55 -6.55 0.38
C ALA A 448 -5.15 -5.40 -0.44
N TYR A 449 -5.80 -4.42 0.21
CA TYR A 449 -6.37 -3.28 -0.50
C TYR A 449 -5.30 -2.35 -1.05
N ALA A 450 -4.28 -2.02 -0.25
CA ALA A 450 -3.19 -1.13 -0.67
C ALA A 450 -2.44 -1.69 -1.88
N LEU A 451 -2.17 -3.00 -1.91
CA LEU A 451 -1.57 -3.68 -3.06
C LEU A 451 -2.49 -3.66 -4.29
N SER A 452 -3.79 -3.92 -4.12
CA SER A 452 -4.75 -3.84 -5.23
C SER A 452 -4.78 -2.45 -5.84
N LEU A 453 -4.85 -1.41 -5.00
CA LEU A 453 -4.83 -0.01 -5.43
C LEU A 453 -3.53 0.35 -6.17
N PHE A 454 -2.38 -0.06 -5.62
CA PHE A 454 -1.07 0.18 -6.21
C PHE A 454 -0.93 -0.47 -7.60
N PHE A 455 -1.26 -1.75 -7.74
CA PHE A 455 -1.11 -2.46 -9.00
C PHE A 455 -2.16 -2.07 -10.04
N ASP A 456 -3.40 -1.76 -9.64
CA ASP A 456 -4.41 -1.24 -10.56
C ASP A 456 -4.00 0.13 -11.10
N LYS A 457 -3.41 1.01 -10.26
CA LYS A 457 -2.84 2.28 -10.71
C LYS A 457 -1.62 2.09 -11.60
N ALA A 458 -0.72 1.17 -11.29
CA ALA A 458 0.44 0.86 -12.12
C ALA A 458 0.04 0.27 -13.48
N TRP A 459 -1.06 -0.49 -13.52
CA TRP A 459 -1.61 -1.06 -14.73
C TRP A 459 -2.26 0.00 -15.62
N ASN A 460 -3.12 0.83 -15.06
CA ASN A 460 -3.80 1.90 -15.77
C ASN A 460 -3.85 3.18 -14.92
N THR A 461 -2.86 4.03 -15.12
CA THR A 461 -2.69 5.28 -14.35
C THR A 461 -3.85 6.25 -14.49
N SER A 462 -4.60 6.20 -15.59
CA SER A 462 -5.74 7.10 -15.83
C SER A 462 -7.05 6.60 -15.23
N SER A 463 -7.17 5.30 -14.91
CA SER A 463 -8.40 4.75 -14.34
C SER A 463 -8.49 4.91 -12.81
N VAL A 464 -7.34 5.06 -12.14
CA VAL A 464 -7.26 5.24 -10.69
C VAL A 464 -6.74 6.65 -10.41
N THR A 465 -7.66 7.58 -10.21
CA THR A 465 -7.38 8.99 -9.87
C THR A 465 -8.00 9.33 -8.53
N SER A 466 -7.63 10.45 -7.93
CA SER A 466 -8.21 10.90 -6.66
C SER A 466 -9.73 10.94 -6.71
N ASP A 467 -10.34 11.43 -7.79
CA ASP A 467 -11.81 11.52 -7.94
C ASP A 467 -12.50 10.14 -7.99
N HIS A 468 -11.77 9.09 -8.34
CA HIS A 468 -12.30 7.73 -8.46
C HIS A 468 -11.96 6.83 -7.26
N LEU A 469 -11.26 7.34 -6.26
CA LEU A 469 -10.69 6.55 -5.19
C LEU A 469 -11.75 5.84 -4.32
N GLU A 470 -12.79 6.55 -3.90
CA GLU A 470 -13.90 5.93 -3.14
C GLU A 470 -14.65 4.89 -3.97
N ARG A 471 -14.82 5.14 -5.26
CA ARG A 471 -15.39 4.14 -6.19
C ARG A 471 -14.51 2.93 -6.32
N HIS A 472 -13.18 3.11 -6.37
CA HIS A 472 -12.22 2.01 -6.39
C HIS A 472 -12.33 1.16 -5.12
N LEU A 473 -12.33 1.78 -3.94
CA LEU A 473 -12.49 1.08 -2.65
C LEU A 473 -13.84 0.33 -2.60
N THR A 474 -14.93 0.99 -2.97
CA THR A 474 -16.28 0.36 -3.03
C THR A 474 -16.30 -0.83 -3.99
N SER A 475 -15.65 -0.71 -5.15
CA SER A 475 -15.58 -1.79 -6.14
C SER A 475 -14.76 -2.98 -5.61
N TRP A 476 -13.64 -2.69 -4.93
CA TRP A 476 -12.82 -3.71 -4.30
C TRP A 476 -13.60 -4.45 -3.19
N LEU A 477 -14.27 -3.73 -2.29
CA LEU A 477 -15.11 -4.32 -1.24
C LEU A 477 -16.25 -5.14 -1.83
N SER A 478 -16.88 -4.64 -2.89
CA SER A 478 -17.99 -5.34 -3.58
C SER A 478 -17.53 -6.62 -4.27
N ALA A 479 -16.30 -6.64 -4.80
CA ALA A 479 -15.71 -7.83 -5.38
C ALA A 479 -15.40 -8.93 -4.34
N GLN A 480 -15.19 -8.54 -3.06
CA GLN A 480 -14.96 -9.48 -1.96
C GLN A 480 -16.27 -9.97 -1.32
N PHE A 481 -17.23 -9.05 -1.09
CA PHE A 481 -18.36 -9.28 -0.19
C PHE A 481 -19.74 -9.13 -0.87
N GLY A 482 -19.76 -8.88 -2.17
CA GLY A 482 -20.99 -8.57 -2.91
C GLY A 482 -21.35 -7.09 -2.84
N GLN A 483 -22.16 -6.65 -3.82
CA GLN A 483 -22.43 -5.22 -4.05
C GLN A 483 -23.07 -4.52 -2.82
N THR A 484 -24.08 -5.11 -2.22
CA THR A 484 -24.82 -4.51 -1.10
C THR A 484 -23.91 -4.30 0.12
N LEU A 485 -23.21 -5.35 0.54
CA LEU A 485 -22.33 -5.27 1.71
C LEU A 485 -21.11 -4.39 1.41
N GLY A 486 -20.53 -4.48 0.20
CA GLY A 486 -19.41 -3.64 -0.20
C GLY A 486 -19.69 -2.14 -0.13
N GLN A 487 -20.90 -1.71 -0.52
CA GLN A 487 -21.33 -0.31 -0.38
C GLN A 487 -21.45 0.13 1.09
N ARG A 488 -21.97 -0.77 1.96
CA ARG A 488 -22.13 -0.48 3.39
C ARG A 488 -20.81 -0.50 4.16
N LEU A 489 -19.77 -1.12 3.61
CA LEU A 489 -18.43 -1.16 4.18
C LEU A 489 -17.59 0.08 3.82
N LEU A 490 -17.96 0.86 2.81
CA LEU A 490 -17.23 2.09 2.46
C LEU A 490 -17.09 3.06 3.64
N PRO A 491 -18.18 3.45 4.36
CA PRO A 491 -18.04 4.34 5.51
C PRO A 491 -17.23 3.73 6.65
N VAL A 492 -17.27 2.41 6.84
CA VAL A 492 -16.44 1.70 7.83
C VAL A 492 -14.95 1.85 7.52
N MET A 493 -14.57 1.56 6.29
CA MET A 493 -13.15 1.66 5.89
C MET A 493 -12.66 3.11 5.82
N ARG A 494 -13.53 4.05 5.45
CA ARG A 494 -13.23 5.47 5.51
C ARG A 494 -12.90 5.91 6.93
N GLU A 495 -13.71 5.50 7.91
CA GLU A 495 -13.51 5.83 9.31
C GLU A 495 -12.27 5.13 9.89
N TYR A 496 -12.01 3.88 9.50
CA TYR A 496 -10.77 3.19 9.85
C TYR A 496 -9.53 3.98 9.37
N TYR A 497 -9.51 4.42 8.11
CA TYR A 497 -8.40 5.22 7.59
C TYR A 497 -8.30 6.60 8.26
N ARG A 498 -9.42 7.20 8.67
CA ARG A 498 -9.42 8.46 9.42
C ARG A 498 -8.74 8.28 10.79
N LEU A 499 -9.20 7.33 11.57
CA LEU A 499 -8.71 7.11 12.93
C LEU A 499 -7.23 6.67 12.94
N THR A 500 -6.85 5.78 12.02
CA THR A 500 -5.45 5.34 11.91
C THR A 500 -4.53 6.39 11.27
N ALA A 501 -5.07 7.40 10.59
CA ALA A 501 -4.30 8.55 10.10
C ALA A 501 -4.00 9.54 11.24
N ILE A 502 -4.93 9.73 12.17
CA ILE A 502 -4.72 10.56 13.36
C ILE A 502 -3.53 10.03 14.14
N ARG A 503 -3.52 8.73 14.45
CA ARG A 503 -2.35 8.05 15.01
C ARG A 503 -2.36 6.56 14.61
N LYS A 504 -1.23 6.08 14.12
CA LYS A 504 -1.10 4.66 13.77
C LYS A 504 -1.10 3.80 15.04
N PRO A 505 -1.67 2.57 15.00
CA PRO A 505 -1.72 1.70 16.18
C PRO A 505 -0.35 1.47 16.85
N GLU A 506 0.70 1.22 16.08
CA GLU A 506 2.05 1.03 16.63
C GLU A 506 2.71 2.29 17.15
N PHE A 507 2.14 3.48 16.91
CA PHE A 507 2.63 4.75 17.45
C PHE A 507 1.97 5.13 18.78
N MET A 508 0.93 4.41 19.19
CA MET A 508 0.34 4.57 20.52
C MET A 508 1.40 4.25 21.59
N GLY A 509 1.45 5.03 22.64
CA GLY A 509 2.45 4.84 23.67
C GLY A 509 3.88 5.30 23.32
N TRP A 510 4.08 5.98 22.20
CA TRP A 510 5.34 6.60 21.83
C TRP A 510 5.21 8.11 21.83
N ASN A 511 6.14 8.82 22.46
CA ASN A 511 6.25 10.25 22.25
C ASN A 511 7.01 10.55 20.95
N GLN A 512 6.99 11.80 20.52
CA GLN A 512 7.51 12.22 19.21
C GLN A 512 9.04 12.18 19.09
N LEU A 513 9.76 12.12 20.22
CA LEU A 513 11.22 12.28 20.25
C LEU A 513 11.95 10.98 20.56
N THR A 514 11.27 9.96 21.05
CA THR A 514 11.91 8.68 21.41
C THR A 514 11.88 7.71 20.24
N SER A 515 12.98 6.98 20.06
CA SER A 515 13.05 5.83 19.16
C SER A 515 13.03 4.52 19.95
N ASP A 516 12.61 3.42 19.29
CA ASP A 516 12.57 2.09 19.90
C ASP A 516 13.91 1.63 20.44
N LYS A 517 15.00 2.02 19.78
CA LYS A 517 16.36 1.60 20.13
C LYS A 517 16.87 2.29 21.37
N ASP A 518 16.56 3.57 21.51
CA ASP A 518 17.11 4.44 22.55
C ASP A 518 16.23 4.46 23.79
N ASN A 519 14.92 4.26 23.62
CA ASN A 519 13.97 4.23 24.73
C ASN A 519 12.86 3.21 24.45
N PRO A 520 13.06 1.93 24.80
CA PRO A 520 12.08 0.88 24.60
C PRO A 520 10.84 1.00 25.50
N LYS A 521 10.82 1.96 26.43
CA LYS A 521 9.68 2.16 27.32
C LYS A 521 8.54 2.84 26.59
N VAL A 522 7.32 2.40 26.88
CA VAL A 522 6.09 3.06 26.44
C VAL A 522 5.97 4.40 27.16
N ASN A 523 5.63 5.45 26.43
CA ASN A 523 5.41 6.81 26.93
C ASN A 523 3.98 7.24 26.67
N ASP A 524 3.48 8.19 27.46
CA ASP A 524 2.18 8.81 27.23
C ASP A 524 2.18 9.57 25.90
N THR A 525 1.02 9.58 25.26
CA THR A 525 0.78 10.33 24.02
C THR A 525 0.49 11.79 24.33
N GLU A 526 0.37 12.60 23.30
CA GLU A 526 0.02 14.02 23.40
C GLU A 526 -1.50 14.27 23.33
N PHE A 527 -2.35 13.22 23.42
CA PHE A 527 -3.80 13.40 23.52
C PHE A 527 -4.16 14.07 24.84
N SER A 528 -4.95 15.13 24.76
CA SER A 528 -5.44 15.86 25.94
C SER A 528 -6.60 15.12 26.60
N THR A 529 -6.57 15.08 27.93
CA THR A 529 -7.69 14.59 28.77
C THR A 529 -8.66 15.72 29.17
N ASP A 530 -8.28 16.97 28.95
CA ASP A 530 -9.05 18.13 29.41
C ASP A 530 -9.61 18.96 28.24
N ASP A 531 -8.80 19.22 27.21
CA ASP A 531 -9.15 20.13 26.12
C ASP A 531 -10.10 19.51 25.10
N PHE A 532 -10.90 20.36 24.51
CA PHE A 532 -11.84 20.03 23.42
C PHE A 532 -12.81 18.88 23.76
N GLY A 533 -13.32 18.85 25.00
CA GLY A 533 -14.26 17.84 25.47
C GLY A 533 -13.62 16.48 25.71
N ASN A 534 -12.46 16.44 26.33
CA ASN A 534 -11.64 15.26 26.53
C ASN A 534 -11.31 14.55 25.20
N GLU A 535 -10.26 14.99 24.55
CA GLU A 535 -9.84 14.54 23.22
C GLU A 535 -9.52 13.04 23.18
N LEU A 536 -8.89 12.52 24.25
CA LEU A 536 -8.58 11.10 24.41
C LEU A 536 -9.86 10.26 24.39
N GLU A 537 -10.84 10.66 25.18
CA GLU A 537 -12.13 9.96 25.28
C GLU A 537 -12.92 10.01 23.98
N ARG A 538 -12.93 11.16 23.28
CA ARG A 538 -13.57 11.28 21.96
C ARG A 538 -12.96 10.32 20.94
N TYR A 539 -11.62 10.20 20.91
CA TYR A 539 -10.93 9.29 20.01
C TYR A 539 -11.29 7.81 20.30
N LEU A 540 -11.35 7.44 21.59
CA LEU A 540 -11.78 6.10 22.00
C LEU A 540 -13.27 5.86 21.69
N SER A 541 -14.13 6.87 21.84
CA SER A 541 -15.55 6.80 21.49
C SER A 541 -15.75 6.55 20.00
N ASP A 542 -15.01 7.25 19.13
CA ASP A 542 -15.05 7.05 17.67
C ASP A 542 -14.65 5.61 17.29
N PHE A 543 -13.60 5.08 17.90
CA PHE A 543 -13.20 3.70 17.67
C PHE A 543 -14.23 2.68 18.17
N ARG A 544 -14.84 2.92 19.33
CA ARG A 544 -15.91 2.07 19.86
C ARG A 544 -17.12 2.05 18.91
N ALA A 545 -17.54 3.21 18.42
CA ALA A 545 -18.62 3.33 17.44
C ALA A 545 -18.29 2.55 16.15
N LEU A 546 -17.07 2.69 15.66
CA LEU A 546 -16.60 1.95 14.47
C LEU A 546 -16.60 0.44 14.71
N LYS A 547 -16.07 -0.03 15.86
CA LYS A 547 -16.07 -1.45 16.24
C LYS A 547 -17.51 -2.01 16.32
N ASN A 548 -18.42 -1.29 16.98
CA ASN A 548 -19.83 -1.71 17.10
C ASN A 548 -20.47 -1.84 15.72
N ARG A 549 -20.19 -0.91 14.80
CA ARG A 549 -20.68 -0.98 13.42
C ARG A 549 -20.15 -2.20 12.68
N VAL A 550 -18.89 -2.57 12.89
CA VAL A 550 -18.31 -3.80 12.33
C VAL A 550 -18.96 -5.04 12.93
N ASP A 551 -19.24 -5.04 14.23
CA ASP A 551 -19.92 -6.18 14.90
C ASP A 551 -21.34 -6.39 14.36
N GLU A 552 -22.11 -5.33 14.14
CA GLU A 552 -23.42 -5.39 13.48
C GLU A 552 -23.31 -5.99 12.07
N LEU A 553 -22.42 -5.45 11.24
CA LEU A 553 -22.25 -5.91 9.86
C LEU A 553 -21.76 -7.35 9.78
N SER A 554 -20.96 -7.80 10.74
CA SER A 554 -20.44 -9.17 10.77
C SER A 554 -21.53 -10.24 10.85
N GLN A 555 -22.68 -9.92 11.47
CA GLN A 555 -23.84 -10.82 11.59
C GLN A 555 -24.54 -11.03 10.24
N GLU A 556 -24.38 -10.12 9.31
CA GLU A 556 -25.00 -10.16 7.98
C GLU A 556 -24.10 -10.85 6.93
N VAL A 557 -22.83 -11.07 7.25
CA VAL A 557 -21.87 -11.70 6.34
C VAL A 557 -22.24 -13.17 6.12
N PRO A 558 -22.35 -13.65 4.87
CA PRO A 558 -22.57 -15.06 4.61
C PRO A 558 -21.43 -15.93 5.17
N ALA A 559 -21.77 -17.07 5.78
CA ALA A 559 -20.79 -17.97 6.43
C ALA A 559 -19.54 -18.30 5.58
N PRO A 560 -19.64 -18.52 4.24
CA PRO A 560 -18.46 -18.77 3.41
C PRO A 560 -17.47 -17.59 3.31
N LEU A 561 -17.90 -16.37 3.70
CA LEU A 561 -17.08 -15.15 3.65
C LEU A 561 -16.63 -14.66 5.03
N HIS A 562 -16.99 -15.35 6.12
CA HIS A 562 -16.61 -14.95 7.49
C HIS A 562 -15.10 -14.80 7.66
N ALA A 563 -14.29 -15.75 7.13
CA ALA A 563 -12.83 -15.68 7.22
C ALA A 563 -12.26 -14.46 6.44
N ALA A 564 -12.80 -14.20 5.25
CA ALA A 564 -12.41 -13.06 4.43
C ALA A 564 -12.78 -11.74 5.10
N PHE A 565 -13.99 -11.63 5.64
CA PHE A 565 -14.48 -10.44 6.34
C PHE A 565 -13.67 -10.19 7.62
N PHE A 566 -13.43 -11.23 8.40
CA PHE A 566 -12.63 -11.10 9.61
C PHE A 566 -11.22 -10.56 9.29
N ALA A 567 -10.52 -11.15 8.33
CA ALA A 567 -9.17 -10.75 8.00
C ALA A 567 -9.08 -9.34 7.38
N ALA A 568 -10.02 -8.97 6.51
CA ALA A 568 -9.94 -7.73 5.73
C ALA A 568 -10.62 -6.51 6.40
N VAL A 569 -11.57 -6.74 7.31
CA VAL A 569 -12.37 -5.67 7.93
C VAL A 569 -12.38 -5.76 9.44
N ALA A 570 -12.81 -6.88 10.01
CA ALA A 570 -13.04 -6.97 11.45
C ALA A 570 -11.74 -6.94 12.25
N PHE A 571 -10.73 -7.71 11.85
CA PHE A 571 -9.45 -7.76 12.55
C PHE A 571 -8.74 -6.39 12.56
N PRO A 572 -8.52 -5.70 11.41
CA PRO A 572 -7.84 -4.41 11.45
C PRO A 572 -8.57 -3.36 12.28
N VAL A 573 -9.90 -3.28 12.22
CA VAL A 573 -10.69 -2.34 13.01
C VAL A 573 -10.61 -2.66 14.50
N LYS A 574 -10.87 -3.91 14.88
CA LYS A 574 -10.87 -4.34 16.29
C LYS A 574 -9.48 -4.30 16.91
N ALA A 575 -8.45 -4.64 16.16
CA ALA A 575 -7.07 -4.59 16.63
C ALA A 575 -6.59 -3.14 16.81
N ALA A 576 -6.96 -2.22 15.91
CA ALA A 576 -6.66 -0.80 16.07
C ALA A 576 -7.40 -0.19 17.27
N GLU A 577 -8.69 -0.50 17.45
CA GLU A 577 -9.48 -0.09 18.63
C GLU A 577 -8.83 -0.61 19.91
N ALA A 578 -8.55 -1.92 19.98
CA ALA A 578 -8.00 -2.51 21.19
C ALA A 578 -6.59 -1.96 21.52
N MET A 579 -5.76 -1.65 20.51
CA MET A 579 -4.47 -0.99 20.74
C MET A 579 -4.65 0.43 21.28
N ALA A 580 -5.55 1.22 20.70
CA ALA A 580 -5.84 2.56 21.18
C ALA A 580 -6.36 2.51 22.63
N ARG A 581 -7.36 1.69 22.93
CA ARG A 581 -7.92 1.53 24.28
C ARG A 581 -6.87 1.03 25.26
N LYS A 582 -6.05 0.05 24.90
CA LYS A 582 -4.97 -0.43 25.77
C LYS A 582 -4.04 0.68 26.21
N GLN A 583 -3.56 1.49 25.28
CA GLN A 583 -2.55 2.49 25.57
C GLN A 583 -3.14 3.76 26.21
N LEU A 584 -4.27 4.23 25.69
CA LEU A 584 -4.87 5.49 26.15
C LEU A 584 -5.55 5.33 27.53
N CYS A 585 -6.23 4.22 27.81
CA CYS A 585 -6.74 3.97 29.15
C CYS A 585 -5.61 3.73 30.17
N ALA A 586 -4.49 3.14 29.78
CA ALA A 586 -3.31 3.06 30.66
C ALA A 586 -2.71 4.44 30.93
N GLN A 587 -2.66 5.33 29.91
CA GLN A 587 -2.26 6.73 30.08
C GLN A 587 -3.18 7.46 31.06
N GLU A 588 -4.46 7.39 30.85
CA GLU A 588 -5.49 8.01 31.70
C GLU A 588 -5.38 7.52 33.16
N SER A 589 -5.28 6.21 33.37
CA SER A 589 -5.07 5.63 34.70
C SER A 589 -3.81 6.18 35.40
N ARG A 590 -2.70 6.37 34.67
CA ARG A 590 -1.46 6.95 35.22
C ARG A 590 -1.62 8.45 35.51
N GLU A 591 -2.35 9.19 34.68
CA GLU A 591 -2.60 10.62 34.87
C GLU A 591 -3.45 10.88 36.13
N ILE A 592 -4.53 10.14 36.29
CA ILE A 592 -5.40 10.21 37.48
C ILE A 592 -4.63 9.81 38.73
N SER A 593 -3.74 8.83 38.66
CA SER A 593 -2.95 8.33 39.80
C SER A 593 -1.71 9.17 40.14
N ARG A 594 -1.46 10.29 39.46
CA ARG A 594 -0.30 11.15 39.76
C ARG A 594 -0.41 11.80 41.17
N PRO A 595 0.69 11.90 41.94
CA PRO A 595 0.67 12.61 43.21
C PRO A 595 0.26 14.09 43.01
N GLY A 596 -0.75 14.52 43.75
CA GLY A 596 -1.24 15.91 43.71
C GLY A 596 -2.48 16.13 42.87
N THR A 597 -2.96 15.14 42.09
CA THR A 597 -4.31 15.13 41.55
C THR A 597 -5.32 14.76 42.64
N PHE A 598 -6.56 15.27 42.54
CA PHE A 598 -7.66 14.77 43.38
C PHE A 598 -7.85 13.31 42.99
N HIS A 599 -7.61 12.39 43.92
CA HIS A 599 -7.67 10.95 43.66
C HIS A 599 -9.09 10.50 43.45
N HIS A 600 -9.39 10.06 42.27
CA HIS A 600 -10.52 9.23 41.90
C HIS A 600 -10.05 7.79 41.68
N ASP A 601 -9.70 7.09 42.81
CA ASP A 601 -9.14 5.73 42.73
C ASP A 601 -10.02 4.77 41.91
N GLU A 602 -11.34 5.00 41.91
CA GLU A 602 -12.30 4.21 41.14
C GLU A 602 -12.13 4.42 39.64
N GLU A 603 -12.04 5.68 39.17
CA GLU A 603 -11.82 6.02 37.75
C GLU A 603 -10.46 5.51 37.26
N ALA A 604 -9.40 5.62 38.07
CA ALA A 604 -8.10 5.09 37.74
C ALA A 604 -8.10 3.55 37.60
N LEU A 605 -8.89 2.87 38.44
CA LEU A 605 -9.06 1.41 38.39
C LEU A 605 -9.90 0.98 37.17
N GLU A 606 -10.96 1.72 36.83
CA GLU A 606 -11.77 1.47 35.60
C GLU A 606 -10.92 1.60 34.35
N ALA A 607 -10.13 2.66 34.23
CA ALA A 607 -9.21 2.87 33.12
C ALA A 607 -8.13 1.75 33.06
N ALA A 608 -7.56 1.36 34.20
CA ALA A 608 -6.61 0.25 34.26
C ALA A 608 -7.24 -1.09 33.83
N ALA A 609 -8.47 -1.38 34.26
CA ALA A 609 -9.21 -2.57 33.86
C ALA A 609 -9.50 -2.57 32.37
N ALA A 610 -10.00 -1.46 31.81
CA ALA A 610 -10.25 -1.31 30.37
C ALA A 610 -8.99 -1.52 29.52
N SER A 611 -7.84 -1.06 30.00
CA SER A 611 -6.54 -1.29 29.35
C SER A 611 -6.13 -2.77 29.35
N LEU A 612 -6.33 -3.49 30.46
CA LEU A 612 -6.05 -4.93 30.56
C LEU A 612 -6.99 -5.75 29.67
N ASP A 613 -8.27 -5.44 29.67
CA ASP A 613 -9.26 -6.10 28.80
C ASP A 613 -8.92 -5.91 27.32
N ALA A 614 -8.47 -4.72 26.95
CA ALA A 614 -8.02 -4.45 25.59
C ALA A 614 -6.78 -5.28 25.20
N TYR A 615 -5.86 -5.52 26.12
CA TYR A 615 -4.73 -6.42 25.89
C TYR A 615 -5.18 -7.88 25.71
N ASP A 616 -6.12 -8.35 26.51
CA ASP A 616 -6.71 -9.68 26.37
C ASP A 616 -7.48 -9.83 25.05
N ASP A 617 -8.16 -8.76 24.59
CA ASP A 617 -8.81 -8.70 23.27
C ASP A 617 -7.78 -8.86 22.14
N LEU A 618 -6.64 -8.16 22.17
CA LEU A 618 -5.58 -8.30 21.20
C LEU A 618 -5.06 -9.74 21.12
N CYS A 619 -4.84 -10.36 22.28
CA CYS A 619 -4.42 -11.77 22.37
C CYS A 619 -5.47 -12.71 21.77
N SER A 620 -6.76 -12.44 22.02
CA SER A 620 -7.88 -13.20 21.48
C SER A 620 -8.00 -13.05 19.96
N LEU A 621 -7.90 -11.82 19.45
CA LEU A 621 -7.94 -11.52 18.02
C LEU A 621 -6.81 -12.20 17.25
N SER A 622 -5.60 -12.21 17.80
CA SER A 622 -4.46 -12.94 17.20
C SER A 622 -4.74 -14.45 17.10
N ARG A 623 -5.25 -15.07 18.17
CA ARG A 623 -5.64 -16.49 18.14
C ARG A 623 -6.74 -16.76 17.13
N GLN A 624 -7.73 -15.87 16.99
CA GLN A 624 -8.78 -16.00 15.99
C GLN A 624 -8.22 -15.91 14.58
N TYR A 625 -7.24 -15.01 14.35
CA TYR A 625 -6.58 -14.91 13.05
C TYR A 625 -5.83 -16.18 12.68
N ASP A 626 -5.07 -16.74 13.62
CA ASP A 626 -4.34 -18.00 13.44
C ASP A 626 -5.28 -19.19 13.11
N ALA A 627 -6.49 -19.19 13.68
CA ALA A 627 -7.48 -20.24 13.43
C ALA A 627 -8.18 -20.12 12.06
N LEU A 628 -8.03 -19.01 11.33
CA LEU A 628 -8.69 -18.81 10.04
C LEU A 628 -8.32 -19.90 9.03
N GLY A 629 -9.30 -20.30 8.24
CA GLY A 629 -9.13 -21.34 7.23
C GLY A 629 -8.71 -22.70 7.78
N GLY A 630 -9.06 -23.01 9.05
CA GLY A 630 -8.65 -24.24 9.72
C GLY A 630 -7.15 -24.25 10.09
N GLY A 631 -6.60 -23.10 10.43
CA GLY A 631 -5.18 -22.90 10.77
C GLY A 631 -4.25 -22.63 9.58
N LYS A 632 -4.82 -22.40 8.40
CA LYS A 632 -4.06 -22.05 7.18
C LYS A 632 -3.12 -20.86 7.39
N TRP A 633 -3.50 -19.92 8.23
CA TRP A 633 -2.78 -18.65 8.46
C TRP A 633 -2.03 -18.61 9.79
N ALA A 634 -1.93 -19.71 10.50
CA ALA A 634 -1.24 -19.79 11.78
C ALA A 634 0.22 -19.30 11.65
N GLY A 635 0.58 -18.29 12.45
CA GLY A 635 1.92 -17.68 12.47
C GLY A 635 2.19 -16.67 11.36
N LEU A 636 1.19 -16.32 10.52
CA LEU A 636 1.35 -15.25 9.52
C LEU A 636 1.18 -13.86 10.15
N MET A 637 0.15 -13.69 10.99
CA MET A 637 -0.12 -12.46 11.71
C MET A 637 0.46 -12.55 13.13
N ASN A 638 1.42 -11.70 13.43
CA ASN A 638 1.95 -11.59 14.78
C ASN A 638 1.39 -10.31 15.44
N MET A 639 0.80 -10.48 16.64
CA MET A 639 0.32 -9.37 17.44
C MET A 639 1.47 -8.46 17.94
N SER A 640 2.68 -8.99 18.05
CA SER A 640 3.86 -8.29 18.56
C SER A 640 5.01 -8.32 17.55
N PRO A 641 4.88 -7.67 16.38
CA PRO A 641 5.97 -7.59 15.42
C PRO A 641 7.22 -7.01 16.06
N ARG A 642 8.38 -7.63 15.81
CA ARG A 642 9.67 -7.24 16.37
C ARG A 642 9.73 -7.21 17.90
N ASN A 643 8.72 -7.72 18.60
CA ASN A 643 8.59 -7.66 20.06
C ASN A 643 8.72 -6.24 20.62
N LEU A 644 8.18 -5.24 19.94
CA LEU A 644 8.18 -3.87 20.40
C LEU A 644 7.37 -3.74 21.70
N SER A 645 7.84 -2.90 22.64
CA SER A 645 7.20 -2.72 23.94
C SER A 645 5.75 -2.20 23.85
N VAL A 646 5.39 -1.50 22.76
CA VAL A 646 4.01 -1.06 22.52
C VAL A 646 3.02 -2.23 22.43
N PHE A 647 3.47 -3.41 22.05
CA PHE A 647 2.63 -4.63 21.97
C PHE A 647 2.59 -5.44 23.28
N ALA A 648 3.47 -5.16 24.24
CA ALA A 648 3.48 -5.83 25.54
C ALA A 648 2.24 -5.50 26.38
N SER A 649 2.08 -6.17 27.51
CA SER A 649 1.08 -5.82 28.53
C SER A 649 1.19 -4.34 28.92
N PRO A 650 0.08 -3.64 29.18
CA PRO A 650 0.12 -2.20 29.45
C PRO A 650 0.91 -1.88 30.73
N SER A 651 1.62 -0.75 30.71
CA SER A 651 2.26 -0.18 31.90
C SER A 651 1.23 0.60 32.71
N LEU A 652 0.88 0.09 33.88
CA LEU A 652 -0.14 0.66 34.77
C LEU A 652 0.51 1.22 36.05
N PRO A 653 -0.17 2.10 36.80
CA PRO A 653 0.33 2.63 38.06
C PRO A 653 0.71 1.52 39.07
N ASP A 654 1.86 1.68 39.73
CA ASP A 654 2.34 0.69 40.70
C ASP A 654 1.56 0.68 42.00
N ASN A 655 0.88 1.79 42.36
CA ASN A 655 0.06 1.92 43.55
C ASN A 655 -1.27 1.15 43.49
N LEU A 656 -1.69 0.69 42.25
CA LEU A 656 -2.89 -0.12 42.11
C LEU A 656 -2.52 -1.61 42.07
N SER A 657 -3.06 -2.41 43.00
CA SER A 657 -2.80 -3.84 43.05
C SER A 657 -3.37 -4.56 41.80
N GLN A 658 -2.71 -5.65 41.43
CA GLN A 658 -3.18 -6.44 40.26
C GLN A 658 -4.58 -7.02 40.46
N LYS A 659 -4.97 -7.31 41.71
CA LYS A 659 -6.28 -7.81 42.08
C LYS A 659 -7.35 -6.72 41.93
N GLU A 660 -7.05 -5.51 42.35
CA GLU A 660 -7.95 -4.35 42.23
C GLU A 660 -8.16 -4.00 40.77
N ARG A 661 -7.08 -3.94 39.95
CA ARG A 661 -7.16 -3.68 38.51
C ARG A 661 -8.06 -4.64 37.74
N ARG A 662 -8.22 -5.91 38.22
CA ARG A 662 -9.06 -6.93 37.59
C ARG A 662 -10.50 -6.98 38.11
N GLN A 663 -10.80 -6.30 39.23
CA GLN A 663 -12.15 -6.28 39.81
C GLN A 663 -13.09 -5.28 39.16
N TYR A 664 -12.55 -4.20 38.58
CA TYR A 664 -13.29 -3.22 37.83
C TYR A 664 -13.27 -3.66 36.35
N GLY A 665 -14.21 -4.42 35.95
CA GLY A 665 -14.36 -4.90 34.58
C GLY A 665 -15.51 -4.24 33.87
N VAL A 666 -15.27 -3.88 32.61
CA VAL A 666 -16.23 -3.69 31.53
C VAL A 666 -17.20 -2.49 31.68
N GLY A 667 -16.89 -1.41 31.07
CA GLY A 667 -17.89 -0.40 30.76
C GLY A 667 -17.55 1.04 31.09
N MET A 668 -16.34 1.50 30.79
CA MET A 668 -16.14 2.96 30.72
C MET A 668 -17.21 3.54 29.80
N GLU A 669 -18.12 4.33 30.34
CA GLU A 669 -19.06 5.12 29.55
C GLU A 669 -18.30 6.29 28.95
N LEU A 670 -18.02 6.22 27.66
CA LEU A 670 -17.41 7.30 26.92
C LEU A 670 -18.53 8.20 26.39
N ASN A 671 -18.73 9.34 27.03
CA ASN A 671 -19.79 10.29 26.70
C ASN A 671 -19.26 11.66 26.23
N SER A 672 -18.01 11.75 25.83
CA SER A 672 -17.44 13.03 25.43
C SER A 672 -18.06 13.55 24.15
N GLN A 673 -18.49 14.82 24.17
CA GLN A 673 -18.94 15.56 23.00
C GLN A 673 -17.86 16.57 22.62
N LEU A 674 -17.74 16.84 21.30
CA LEU A 674 -16.84 17.86 20.83
C LEU A 674 -17.25 19.22 21.44
N ASP A 675 -16.40 19.77 22.29
CA ASP A 675 -16.49 21.12 22.81
C ASP A 675 -15.31 21.92 22.24
N ALA A 676 -15.63 22.87 21.39
CA ALA A 676 -14.66 23.73 20.73
C ALA A 676 -14.54 25.09 21.44
N GLU A 677 -14.58 25.12 22.76
CA GLU A 677 -14.51 26.33 23.58
C GLU A 677 -13.45 27.32 23.11
N ASN A 678 -13.89 28.52 22.76
CA ASN A 678 -13.03 29.61 22.29
C ASN A 678 -12.21 29.32 21.03
N ALA A 679 -12.51 28.25 20.31
CA ALA A 679 -11.86 27.91 19.05
C ALA A 679 -12.85 27.86 17.89
N THR A 680 -12.41 28.30 16.70
CA THR A 680 -13.13 28.15 15.45
C THR A 680 -12.27 27.32 14.50
N ALA A 681 -12.78 26.21 14.01
CA ALA A 681 -12.03 25.28 13.17
C ALA A 681 -12.83 24.81 11.96
N ALA A 682 -12.15 24.52 10.86
CA ALA A 682 -12.75 23.90 9.67
C ALA A 682 -11.76 22.99 8.94
N THR A 683 -12.32 22.11 8.11
CA THR A 683 -11.51 21.32 7.17
C THR A 683 -11.13 22.15 5.95
N ALA A 684 -10.01 21.81 5.32
CA ALA A 684 -9.54 22.51 4.12
C ALA A 684 -10.56 22.47 2.97
N ALA A 685 -11.39 21.44 2.89
CA ALA A 685 -12.40 21.30 1.83
C ALA A 685 -13.67 22.16 2.05
N GLN A 686 -13.79 22.85 3.20
CA GLN A 686 -14.91 23.75 3.52
C GLN A 686 -14.66 25.21 3.10
N TYR A 687 -13.88 25.41 2.01
CA TYR A 687 -13.66 26.76 1.46
C TYR A 687 -14.94 27.31 0.80
N ASP A 688 -15.14 28.62 0.89
CA ASP A 688 -16.25 29.34 0.23
C ASP A 688 -15.92 29.67 -1.22
N HIS A 689 -14.67 30.11 -1.47
CA HIS A 689 -14.18 30.45 -2.78
C HIS A 689 -12.80 29.88 -3.03
N PHE A 690 -12.47 29.69 -4.30
CA PHE A 690 -11.15 29.30 -4.71
C PHE A 690 -10.74 29.92 -6.05
N SER A 691 -9.45 29.99 -6.31
CA SER A 691 -8.91 30.33 -7.62
C SER A 691 -7.78 29.37 -8.02
N GLY A 692 -7.58 29.21 -9.32
CA GLY A 692 -6.53 28.34 -9.86
C GLY A 692 -6.93 26.85 -9.87
N MET A 693 -5.94 25.94 -9.83
CA MET A 693 -6.15 24.51 -9.87
C MET A 693 -6.12 23.92 -8.45
N ILE A 694 -7.26 23.43 -8.03
CA ILE A 694 -7.47 22.80 -6.73
C ILE A 694 -8.10 21.42 -6.93
N THR A 695 -7.66 20.45 -6.15
CA THR A 695 -8.22 19.09 -6.15
C THR A 695 -8.43 18.63 -4.72
N THR A 696 -9.65 18.28 -4.35
CA THR A 696 -9.90 17.57 -3.09
C THR A 696 -9.51 16.11 -3.24
N VAL A 697 -8.67 15.62 -2.33
CA VAL A 697 -8.18 14.25 -2.31
C VAL A 697 -8.91 13.48 -1.22
N PRO A 698 -9.85 12.59 -1.56
CA PRO A 698 -10.55 11.77 -0.57
C PRO A 698 -9.61 10.73 0.05
N LEU A 699 -9.97 10.27 1.25
CA LEU A 699 -9.20 9.29 2.04
C LEU A 699 -7.77 9.78 2.32
N LEU A 700 -7.61 11.09 2.59
CA LEU A 700 -6.34 11.74 2.92
C LEU A 700 -6.53 12.81 3.98
N GLY A 701 -5.59 12.84 4.95
CA GLY A 701 -5.59 13.76 6.09
C GLY A 701 -6.50 13.29 7.22
N HIS A 702 -6.53 14.05 8.32
CA HIS A 702 -7.49 13.83 9.43
C HIS A 702 -8.92 14.17 8.98
N SER A 703 -9.06 15.13 8.06
CA SER A 703 -10.35 15.50 7.45
C SER A 703 -10.90 14.45 6.48
N GLN A 704 -10.08 13.50 6.02
CA GLN A 704 -10.34 12.57 4.91
C GLN A 704 -10.64 13.28 3.57
N ARG A 705 -10.36 14.57 3.48
CA ARG A 705 -10.62 15.42 2.31
C ARG A 705 -9.57 16.54 2.19
N ALA A 706 -8.29 16.19 2.26
CA ALA A 706 -7.22 17.18 2.09
C ALA A 706 -7.31 17.84 0.70
N VAL A 707 -6.92 19.10 0.63
CA VAL A 707 -6.96 19.92 -0.59
C VAL A 707 -5.56 20.07 -1.17
N ARG A 708 -5.37 19.53 -2.37
CA ARG A 708 -4.16 19.74 -3.16
C ARG A 708 -4.28 21.06 -3.93
N MET A 709 -3.26 21.90 -3.82
CA MET A 709 -3.19 23.21 -4.47
C MET A 709 -1.98 23.26 -5.39
N ALA A 710 -2.20 23.69 -6.64
CA ALA A 710 -1.11 24.03 -7.56
C ALA A 710 -0.56 25.43 -7.24
N ALA A 711 0.67 25.72 -7.67
CA ALA A 711 1.27 27.04 -7.50
C ALA A 711 0.36 28.17 -8.04
N GLY A 712 0.20 29.24 -7.28
CA GLY A 712 -0.69 30.35 -7.58
C GLY A 712 -2.17 30.13 -7.29
N SER A 713 -2.58 28.93 -6.86
CA SER A 713 -3.96 28.65 -6.48
C SER A 713 -4.25 29.13 -5.05
N SER A 714 -5.49 29.51 -4.77
CA SER A 714 -5.90 29.96 -3.44
C SER A 714 -7.24 29.38 -3.01
N VAL A 715 -7.45 29.30 -1.69
CA VAL A 715 -8.72 28.98 -1.03
C VAL A 715 -9.05 30.08 -0.04
N ASP A 716 -10.32 30.44 0.03
CA ASP A 716 -10.85 31.47 0.90
C ASP A 716 -11.93 30.92 1.82
N TYR A 717 -11.86 31.25 3.09
CA TYR A 717 -12.81 30.89 4.11
C TYR A 717 -13.43 32.17 4.70
N ASN A 718 -14.76 32.21 4.80
CA ASN A 718 -15.49 33.27 5.48
C ASN A 718 -16.13 32.64 6.74
N PHE A 719 -15.87 33.21 7.89
CA PHE A 719 -16.31 32.62 9.15
C PHE A 719 -16.58 33.69 10.20
N HIS A 720 -17.25 33.26 11.25
CA HIS A 720 -17.60 34.11 12.39
C HIS A 720 -16.68 33.75 13.58
N LEU A 721 -16.13 34.77 14.23
CA LEU A 721 -15.44 34.64 15.52
C LEU A 721 -16.23 35.34 16.61
N SER A 722 -16.36 34.67 17.74
CA SER A 722 -17.00 35.21 18.96
C SER A 722 -16.00 35.89 19.91
N GLY A 723 -14.67 35.68 19.69
CA GLY A 723 -13.60 36.25 20.47
C GLY A 723 -12.89 37.40 19.74
N SER A 724 -12.14 38.21 20.50
CA SER A 724 -11.26 39.27 20.00
C SER A 724 -9.99 39.37 20.84
N GLY A 725 -8.94 39.97 20.26
CA GLY A 725 -7.64 40.11 20.92
C GLY A 725 -6.61 39.20 20.28
N ASP A 726 -5.62 38.83 21.09
CA ASP A 726 -4.59 37.92 20.63
C ASP A 726 -5.14 36.50 20.48
N ALA A 727 -4.80 35.86 19.36
CA ALA A 727 -5.21 34.50 19.02
C ALA A 727 -4.08 33.76 18.27
N LEU A 728 -4.18 32.43 18.21
CA LEU A 728 -3.28 31.59 17.41
C LEU A 728 -4.05 30.94 16.26
N LEU A 729 -3.55 31.15 15.04
CA LEU A 729 -3.99 30.39 13.87
C LEU A 729 -3.11 29.15 13.72
N TYR A 730 -3.74 27.99 13.78
CA TYR A 730 -3.13 26.71 13.50
C TYR A 730 -3.51 26.26 12.10
N LEU A 731 -2.52 25.84 11.33
CA LEU A 731 -2.67 25.33 9.97
C LEU A 731 -2.08 23.92 9.89
N ALA A 732 -2.87 22.95 9.52
CA ALA A 732 -2.46 21.55 9.40
C ALA A 732 -2.35 21.14 7.93
N PHE A 733 -1.20 20.61 7.55
CA PHE A 733 -0.89 20.15 6.20
C PHE A 733 -0.51 18.67 6.23
N VAL A 734 -0.83 17.94 5.18
CA VAL A 734 -0.25 16.60 4.97
C VAL A 734 1.25 16.80 4.68
N PRO A 735 2.18 16.09 5.38
CA PRO A 735 3.62 16.38 5.32
C PRO A 735 4.28 15.84 4.04
N VAL A 736 3.70 16.14 2.87
CA VAL A 736 4.28 15.79 1.56
C VAL A 736 5.56 16.57 1.30
N ARG A 737 6.41 16.04 0.41
CA ARG A 737 7.71 16.62 0.11
C ARG A 737 7.63 17.53 -1.11
N PRO A 738 8.42 18.63 -1.14
CA PRO A 738 8.56 19.45 -2.35
C PRO A 738 9.03 18.57 -3.53
N GLN A 739 8.34 18.65 -4.65
CA GLN A 739 8.69 17.88 -5.85
C GLN A 739 9.67 18.62 -6.78
N SER A 740 9.84 19.92 -6.57
CA SER A 740 10.76 20.80 -7.33
C SER A 740 11.44 21.78 -6.38
N ASN A 741 12.67 22.16 -6.67
CA ASN A 741 13.45 23.25 -6.05
C ASN A 741 13.61 23.23 -4.52
N GLY A 742 13.24 22.14 -3.83
CA GLY A 742 13.45 21.98 -2.39
C GLY A 742 12.61 22.90 -1.49
N SER A 743 11.72 23.71 -2.03
CA SER A 743 10.80 24.57 -1.28
C SER A 743 9.35 24.15 -1.46
N MET A 744 8.56 24.35 -0.41
CA MET A 744 7.10 24.24 -0.44
C MET A 744 6.55 25.32 0.49
N ARG A 745 6.01 26.39 -0.08
CA ARG A 745 5.56 27.56 0.67
C ARG A 745 4.10 27.86 0.40
N VAL A 746 3.46 28.43 1.40
CA VAL A 746 2.10 28.95 1.33
C VAL A 746 2.08 30.36 1.89
N SER A 747 1.29 31.24 1.28
CA SER A 747 1.06 32.60 1.77
C SER A 747 -0.31 32.67 2.45
N VAL A 748 -0.35 33.18 3.65
CA VAL A 748 -1.53 33.28 4.51
C VAL A 748 -1.91 34.73 4.72
N CYS A 749 -3.15 35.07 4.41
CA CYS A 749 -3.70 36.43 4.60
C CYS A 749 -4.96 36.36 5.42
N PHE A 750 -4.97 37.06 6.56
CA PHE A 750 -6.12 37.22 7.44
C PHE A 750 -6.71 38.63 7.26
N ASP A 751 -8.02 38.73 7.03
CA ASP A 751 -8.80 39.96 6.87
C ASP A 751 -8.22 40.98 5.86
N GLY A 752 -7.59 40.52 4.80
CA GLY A 752 -6.96 41.35 3.79
C GLY A 752 -5.70 42.11 4.30
N GLY A 753 -5.17 41.70 5.44
CA GLY A 753 -3.93 42.19 6.01
C GLY A 753 -2.69 41.84 5.16
N LYS A 754 -1.51 42.09 5.68
CA LYS A 754 -0.26 41.75 5.01
C LYS A 754 -0.11 40.24 4.96
N PRO A 755 0.10 39.60 3.79
CA PRO A 755 0.35 38.20 3.68
C PRO A 755 1.62 37.75 4.42
N ILE A 756 1.56 36.55 5.03
CA ILE A 756 2.67 35.91 5.75
C ILE A 756 3.01 34.63 4.98
N ASP A 757 4.25 34.54 4.53
CA ASP A 757 4.74 33.35 3.84
C ASP A 757 5.26 32.32 4.85
N ILE A 758 4.86 31.06 4.69
CA ILE A 758 5.23 29.95 5.56
C ILE A 758 5.94 28.89 4.72
N ASP A 759 7.09 28.42 5.19
CA ASP A 759 7.77 27.26 4.62
C ASP A 759 7.22 25.98 5.23
N LEU A 760 6.79 25.07 4.36
CA LEU A 760 6.30 23.73 4.70
C LEU A 760 7.37 22.65 4.49
N ALA A 761 8.59 23.02 4.13
CA ALA A 761 9.69 22.06 4.00
C ALA A 761 9.93 21.35 5.34
N CYS A 762 9.95 20.04 5.32
CA CYS A 762 10.06 19.20 6.50
C CYS A 762 11.07 18.06 6.20
N PRO A 763 12.40 18.34 6.27
CA PRO A 763 13.43 17.38 5.86
C PRO A 763 13.42 16.11 6.72
N GLN A 764 13.61 14.96 6.09
CA GLN A 764 13.67 13.67 6.76
C GLN A 764 14.75 13.66 7.86
N GLY A 765 14.44 13.03 9.00
CA GLY A 765 15.32 12.91 10.15
C GLY A 765 15.29 14.09 11.11
N THR A 766 14.68 15.24 10.73
CA THR A 766 14.48 16.36 11.67
C THR A 766 13.41 16.06 12.70
N ASP A 767 13.42 16.77 13.82
CA ASP A 767 12.38 16.59 14.86
C ASP A 767 10.99 17.02 14.36
N GLU A 768 10.93 18.05 13.50
CA GLU A 768 9.67 18.45 12.85
C GLU A 768 9.11 17.33 11.96
N TRP A 769 9.98 16.65 11.20
CA TRP A 769 9.58 15.50 10.40
C TRP A 769 9.07 14.35 11.28
N LYS A 770 9.78 14.00 12.35
CA LYS A 770 9.33 12.95 13.28
C LYS A 770 7.94 13.26 13.84
N LYS A 771 7.73 14.51 14.29
CA LYS A 771 6.43 14.98 14.77
C LYS A 771 5.34 14.86 13.71
N ALA A 772 5.64 15.32 12.49
CA ALA A 772 4.70 15.27 11.38
C ALA A 772 4.33 13.83 10.97
N VAL A 773 5.30 12.90 10.98
CA VAL A 773 5.04 11.48 10.68
C VAL A 773 4.14 10.85 11.75
N LEU A 774 4.42 11.07 13.03
CA LEU A 774 3.63 10.49 14.12
C LEU A 774 2.20 11.02 14.15
N ARG A 775 2.02 12.31 13.89
CA ARG A 775 0.72 12.98 13.83
C ARG A 775 -0.02 12.76 12.50
N GLY A 776 0.67 12.40 11.44
CA GLY A 776 0.10 12.41 10.08
C GLY A 776 -0.17 13.82 9.53
N GLN A 777 0.25 14.87 10.23
CA GLN A 777 0.08 16.28 9.87
C GLN A 777 1.31 17.09 10.24
N LEU A 778 1.66 18.04 9.39
CA LEU A 778 2.58 19.15 9.69
C LEU A 778 1.75 20.33 10.21
N LEU A 779 1.95 20.71 11.47
CA LEU A 779 1.23 21.81 12.11
C LEU A 779 2.10 23.07 12.14
N LYS A 780 1.56 24.17 11.59
CA LYS A 780 2.16 25.51 11.65
C LYS A 780 1.29 26.43 12.50
N LYS A 781 1.94 27.36 13.25
CA LYS A 781 1.27 28.30 14.17
C LYS A 781 1.61 29.73 13.73
N ILE A 782 0.60 30.60 13.71
CA ILE A 782 0.74 32.03 13.39
C ILE A 782 0.02 32.84 14.45
N PRO A 783 0.69 33.80 15.13
CA PRO A 783 0.00 34.76 15.99
C PRO A 783 -0.92 35.66 15.15
N LEU A 784 -2.14 35.89 15.63
CA LEU A 784 -3.12 36.81 15.05
C LEU A 784 -3.53 37.84 16.09
N ALA A 785 -3.82 39.08 15.62
CA ALA A 785 -4.55 40.05 16.39
C ALA A 785 -5.94 40.21 15.75
N VAL A 786 -6.98 39.76 16.45
CA VAL A 786 -8.37 39.76 15.96
C VAL A 786 -9.07 41.03 16.41
N ASP A 787 -9.58 41.79 15.46
CA ASP A 787 -10.31 43.06 15.72
C ASP A 787 -11.72 42.74 16.25
N GLY A 788 -12.01 43.22 17.45
CA GLY A 788 -13.32 43.02 18.10
C GLY A 788 -14.50 43.82 17.52
N TYR A 789 -14.24 44.72 16.55
CA TYR A 789 -15.28 45.44 15.85
C TYR A 789 -15.86 44.68 14.66
N ARG A 790 -15.24 43.59 14.27
CA ARG A 790 -15.70 42.72 13.18
C ARG A 790 -16.13 41.38 13.73
N SER A 791 -17.31 40.94 13.28
CA SER A 791 -17.81 39.59 13.60
C SER A 791 -17.53 38.57 12.47
N ASN A 792 -17.39 39.07 11.24
CA ASN A 792 -17.07 38.22 10.07
C ASN A 792 -15.61 38.43 9.65
N HIS A 793 -14.90 37.35 9.51
CA HIS A 793 -13.49 37.31 9.20
C HIS A 793 -13.24 36.51 7.93
N THR A 794 -12.09 36.74 7.30
CA THR A 794 -11.67 36.04 6.11
C THR A 794 -10.26 35.47 6.31
N LEU A 795 -10.09 34.21 5.92
CA LEU A 795 -8.78 33.57 5.85
C LEU A 795 -8.54 33.13 4.41
N ARG A 796 -7.45 33.63 3.80
CA ARG A 796 -7.00 33.21 2.48
C ARG A 796 -5.67 32.49 2.59
N LEU A 797 -5.61 31.31 1.99
CA LEU A 797 -4.35 30.58 1.76
C LEU A 797 -4.05 30.55 0.26
N THR A 798 -2.82 30.90 -0.11
CA THR A 798 -2.35 30.86 -1.50
C THR A 798 -1.10 29.98 -1.58
N ALA A 799 -1.14 28.93 -2.38
CA ALA A 799 0.04 28.12 -2.63
C ALA A 799 1.07 28.92 -3.45
N ILE A 800 2.27 29.14 -2.91
CA ILE A 800 3.37 29.77 -3.61
C ILE A 800 4.06 28.73 -4.51
N ASP A 801 4.29 27.56 -3.95
CA ASP A 801 4.92 26.43 -4.63
C ASP A 801 3.90 25.32 -4.94
N ASP A 802 4.24 24.42 -5.85
CA ASP A 802 3.35 23.39 -6.34
C ASP A 802 3.21 22.22 -5.36
N GLY A 803 2.01 21.59 -5.27
CA GLY A 803 1.79 20.36 -4.52
C GLY A 803 1.50 20.54 -3.03
N VAL A 804 1.18 21.74 -2.57
CA VAL A 804 0.70 21.99 -1.20
C VAL A 804 -0.55 21.13 -0.93
N MET A 805 -0.56 20.39 0.19
CA MET A 805 -1.66 19.55 0.64
C MET A 805 -2.20 20.09 1.97
N PHE A 806 -3.26 20.90 1.90
CA PHE A 806 -3.89 21.52 3.06
C PHE A 806 -5.00 20.63 3.62
N ASP A 807 -5.06 20.44 4.94
CA ASP A 807 -6.00 19.51 5.60
C ASP A 807 -7.02 20.20 6.52
N GLN A 808 -6.55 21.00 7.46
CA GLN A 808 -7.43 21.65 8.46
C GLN A 808 -6.81 22.97 8.94
N TRP A 809 -7.67 23.83 9.52
CA TRP A 809 -7.24 25.02 10.23
C TRP A 809 -8.09 25.29 11.48
N MET A 810 -7.51 26.04 12.43
CA MET A 810 -8.17 26.45 13.66
C MET A 810 -7.65 27.81 14.11
N ILE A 811 -8.54 28.66 14.60
CA ILE A 811 -8.19 29.87 15.34
C ILE A 811 -8.62 29.66 16.79
N ASP A 812 -7.68 29.83 17.72
CA ASP A 812 -7.87 29.64 19.15
C ASP A 812 -7.44 30.90 19.91
N PHE A 813 -8.26 31.34 20.88
CA PHE A 813 -8.01 32.48 21.75
C PHE A 813 -7.35 32.08 23.08
N VAL A 814 -7.08 30.77 23.28
CA VAL A 814 -6.40 30.26 24.47
C VAL A 814 -4.94 30.00 24.14
N ASP A 815 -4.05 30.69 24.83
CA ASP A 815 -2.60 30.48 24.70
C ASP A 815 -2.17 29.12 25.28
N ASP A 816 -1.20 28.48 24.58
CA ASP A 816 -0.52 27.25 25.04
C ASP A 816 -1.43 26.02 25.29
N ARG A 817 -2.58 25.98 24.64
CA ARG A 817 -3.45 24.80 24.70
C ARG A 817 -2.74 23.58 24.12
N THR A 818 -2.79 22.47 24.85
CA THR A 818 -2.26 21.19 24.42
C THR A 818 -3.36 20.38 23.74
N PHE A 819 -3.18 20.04 22.47
CA PHE A 819 -4.14 19.22 21.71
C PHE A 819 -3.43 18.38 20.65
N TYR A 820 -4.07 17.28 20.28
CA TYR A 820 -3.61 16.40 19.21
C TYR A 820 -4.46 16.52 17.93
N MET A 821 -5.78 16.65 18.08
CA MET A 821 -6.72 16.77 16.96
C MET A 821 -7.29 18.18 16.87
N ILE A 822 -7.29 18.78 15.66
CA ILE A 822 -8.07 20.00 15.41
C ILE A 822 -9.56 19.65 15.53
N PRO A 823 -10.37 20.41 16.33
CA PRO A 823 -11.76 20.08 16.64
C PRO A 823 -12.70 20.42 15.47
N THR A 824 -12.57 19.74 14.34
CA THR A 824 -13.48 19.87 13.20
C THR A 824 -14.63 18.86 13.29
N LYS A 825 -15.83 19.30 12.85
CA LYS A 825 -17.04 18.45 12.78
C LYS A 825 -17.05 17.60 11.52
#